data_581272b47a66a4765352d8df23bfa38c
#
_entry.id   581272b47a66a4765352d8df23bfa38c
#
_cell.length_a   1.000
_cell.length_b   1.000
_cell.length_c   1.000
_cell.angle_alpha   90.00
_cell.angle_beta   90.00
_cell.angle_gamma   90.00
#
_symmetry.space_group_name_H-M   'P 1'
#
loop_
_entity.id
_entity.type
_entity.pdbx_description
1 polymer ?
#
loop_
_entity_poly.entity_id
_entity_poly.type
_entity_poly.pdbx_seq_one_letter_code
_entity_poly.pdbx_strand_id
1 'polypeptide(L)'
;MERKNCKKGIAFGLAAVLLCGGILGIGMQVSKKADRQAEESEGQEFGRDDSGVDRTGGGDIAADVPVCEEAEGQRGIETDIPNLKDVIASGEGLGADCYVGVSLTQPEISDETLMDLVSKHFNAVTPGNELKMDALFDYHDNNNSAPGFETISWTRADGTLMDHYKVPVLNYDRAESMLDKITEWNDGHPDDRIKVRGHVLVWHSQVPEWFFREDWDIHKDYVSAEEMDVRQEWYIKTVLEHFVGGDSPYKDLFYGWDVVNEAVSDSTGTYRKDSEDSSWWRVYGSEDYIVRAFRYANRYAPQELELYYNDYNECGSVKAGGIMKLLQEVKSHEKDGILPTRITGMGMQSHCNMSSPTAAQMKEAAIAYGKIVGKIQLTELDIKASSEFDGTDAALGAEYTKQAYRYKEIYDVCREVDAMEGIDVNNITLWGVIDGNSWLQSENSVGGASDGSKRQVPLLFDDDYRAKPAFYAFVDPQKLEPYTKRITVMQASAGEDRYQNGIQYGIDGMDASFIPVWDEDGLYVKVSVSDASADASDKVELYVDWENSMCDGADITCVSRSRTDAAVDEDGEYTVEFEVRNGISTAQGFAMDVAVTDAGSRYAFNDSKGEQDSSSKYFASAVAKPYTVITGAPKQAIVIDGSIDEAWEEAGEIPLTIRTGSPKAVASVKAMWDKDYLYILAAVTDPELDKQSEQAHEQDSFEVFVDENNHKSDAYEDDDKQYRVNFDNEQTFNGTDCTADNISSATKITEDGYIVEAACRWTGFLPEEGMEIGLELQVNDCEQGSRIGTVSWYDESGQGWSSPGVFGTALLGGSAVAADGGNDF
;
A
#
# COMPACT_ATOMS: atom_id res chain seq x y z
N MET A 1 16.93 51.09 -36.19
CA MET A 1 17.58 51.84 -35.13
C MET A 1 17.41 51.04 -33.83
N GLU A 2 18.54 50.51 -33.45
CA GLU A 2 19.13 50.23 -32.15
C GLU A 2 18.39 49.27 -31.18
N ARG A 3 18.92 48.14 -31.15
CA ARG A 3 19.49 47.31 -30.04
C ARG A 3 19.63 48.04 -28.72
N LYS A 4 19.13 47.41 -27.62
CA LYS A 4 19.92 47.19 -26.38
C LYS A 4 19.41 46.03 -25.56
N ASN A 5 20.36 45.16 -25.26
CA ASN A 5 20.34 44.01 -24.37
C ASN A 5 19.83 44.34 -22.97
N CYS A 6 19.16 43.37 -22.33
CA CYS A 6 19.43 43.11 -20.92
C CYS A 6 19.33 41.62 -20.66
N LYS A 7 20.47 41.01 -20.40
CA LYS A 7 20.57 39.69 -19.74
C LYS A 7 20.29 39.92 -18.25
N LYS A 8 19.37 39.15 -17.69
CA LYS A 8 19.39 38.64 -16.31
C LYS A 8 18.13 37.81 -16.09
N GLY A 9 18.32 36.59 -15.66
CA GLY A 9 17.22 35.71 -15.19
C GLY A 9 17.43 34.25 -15.57
N ILE A 10 18.52 33.66 -15.12
CA ILE A 10 18.64 32.21 -15.01
C ILE A 10 19.39 31.97 -13.70
N ALA A 11 18.66 31.66 -12.66
CA ALA A 11 19.12 30.98 -11.46
C ALA A 11 17.93 30.88 -10.49
N PHE A 12 17.11 29.87 -10.69
CA PHE A 12 16.29 29.22 -9.66
C PHE A 12 15.53 28.10 -10.39
N GLY A 13 16.04 26.92 -10.31
CA GLY A 13 15.49 25.76 -10.95
C GLY A 13 16.46 24.57 -10.89
N LEU A 14 17.07 24.37 -9.71
CA LEU A 14 18.01 23.24 -9.53
C LEU A 14 18.07 22.84 -8.04
N ALA A 15 16.94 22.69 -7.41
CA ALA A 15 16.89 22.14 -6.05
C ALA A 15 15.79 21.06 -5.87
N ALA A 16 14.92 20.87 -6.83
CA ALA A 16 13.84 19.87 -6.74
C ALA A 16 14.13 18.54 -7.46
N VAL A 17 15.24 18.42 -8.19
CA VAL A 17 15.57 17.23 -9.00
C VAL A 17 16.49 16.24 -8.26
N LEU A 18 17.00 16.57 -7.08
CA LEU A 18 17.98 15.73 -6.37
C LEU A 18 17.35 14.75 -5.34
N LEU A 19 16.05 14.77 -5.12
CA LEU A 19 15.38 13.84 -4.19
C LEU A 19 14.70 12.65 -4.89
N CYS A 20 14.36 12.74 -6.17
CA CYS A 20 13.83 11.60 -6.93
C CYS A 20 14.92 10.74 -7.60
N GLY A 21 16.12 11.28 -7.83
CA GLY A 21 17.24 10.54 -8.42
C GLY A 21 17.99 9.57 -7.51
N GLY A 22 17.70 9.61 -6.20
CA GLY A 22 18.37 8.77 -5.20
C GLY A 22 17.78 7.36 -5.07
N ILE A 23 16.56 7.15 -5.50
CA ILE A 23 15.81 5.90 -5.26
C ILE A 23 16.06 4.88 -6.37
N LEU A 24 16.29 5.31 -7.61
CA LEU A 24 16.52 4.41 -8.75
C LEU A 24 17.98 3.88 -8.87
N GLY A 25 18.96 4.56 -8.24
CA GLY A 25 20.34 4.09 -8.21
C GLY A 25 20.62 2.95 -7.22
N ILE A 26 19.70 2.69 -6.30
CA ILE A 26 19.89 1.77 -5.18
C ILE A 26 19.40 0.36 -5.55
N GLY A 27 18.36 0.22 -6.37
CA GLY A 27 17.90 -1.10 -6.86
C GLY A 27 18.95 -1.87 -7.67
N MET A 28 19.84 -1.17 -8.37
CA MET A 28 20.94 -1.79 -9.13
C MET A 28 22.11 -2.30 -8.27
N GLN A 29 22.29 -1.81 -7.04
CA GLN A 29 23.38 -2.30 -6.17
C GLN A 29 23.03 -3.53 -5.36
N VAL A 30 21.74 -3.83 -5.17
CA VAL A 30 21.29 -4.94 -4.32
C VAL A 30 21.43 -6.28 -5.04
N SER A 31 21.10 -6.37 -6.31
CA SER A 31 21.36 -7.58 -7.12
C SER A 31 22.83 -7.99 -7.10
N LYS A 32 23.75 -7.02 -7.08
CA LYS A 32 25.20 -7.29 -7.08
C LYS A 32 25.79 -7.71 -5.73
N LYS A 33 25.10 -7.45 -4.62
CA LYS A 33 25.58 -7.86 -3.29
C LYS A 33 25.17 -9.30 -2.96
N ALA A 34 24.01 -9.75 -3.44
CA ALA A 34 23.58 -11.13 -3.32
C ALA A 34 24.47 -12.08 -4.09
N ASP A 35 24.83 -11.77 -5.35
CA ASP A 35 25.73 -12.58 -6.16
C ASP A 35 27.17 -12.64 -5.61
N ARG A 36 27.64 -11.60 -4.89
CA ARG A 36 28.96 -11.63 -4.26
C ARG A 36 29.02 -12.43 -2.96
N GLN A 37 27.91 -12.59 -2.26
CA GLN A 37 27.88 -13.42 -1.04
C GLN A 37 27.82 -14.92 -1.36
N ALA A 38 27.29 -15.30 -2.49
CA ALA A 38 27.29 -16.70 -2.95
C ALA A 38 28.69 -17.20 -3.38
N GLU A 39 29.57 -16.31 -3.87
CA GLU A 39 30.94 -16.69 -4.24
C GLU A 39 31.96 -16.71 -3.07
N GLU A 40 31.64 -16.12 -1.91
CA GLU A 40 32.56 -16.05 -0.76
C GLU A 40 32.30 -17.12 0.32
N SER A 41 31.31 -18.02 0.18
CA SER A 41 30.96 -19.01 1.20
C SER A 41 31.60 -20.39 1.00
N GLU A 42 32.41 -20.62 0.00
CA GLU A 42 33.21 -21.84 -0.10
C GLU A 42 34.61 -21.64 0.53
N GLY A 43 34.73 -21.94 1.81
CA GLY A 43 35.99 -22.19 2.44
C GLY A 43 36.30 -21.50 3.75
N GLN A 44 35.71 -21.99 4.83
CA GLN A 44 36.41 -22.04 6.14
C GLN A 44 35.72 -23.01 7.11
N GLU A 45 36.29 -24.21 7.20
CA GLU A 45 36.18 -25.03 8.40
C GLU A 45 36.93 -24.37 9.56
N PHE A 46 36.26 -24.14 10.68
CA PHE A 46 36.95 -24.03 11.97
C PHE A 46 36.21 -24.72 13.12
N GLY A 47 36.99 -25.44 13.85
CA GLY A 47 36.74 -26.40 14.88
C GLY A 47 36.06 -25.86 16.14
N ARG A 48 35.40 -26.81 16.79
CA ARG A 48 34.90 -26.72 18.18
C ARG A 48 36.03 -26.37 19.14
N ASP A 49 35.75 -25.49 20.08
CA ASP A 49 36.37 -25.61 21.41
C ASP A 49 35.36 -25.26 22.51
N ASP A 50 35.39 -26.08 23.51
CA ASP A 50 34.52 -26.25 24.65
C ASP A 50 35.15 -25.50 25.83
N SER A 51 34.46 -24.57 26.48
CA SER A 51 34.79 -24.24 27.87
C SER A 51 33.61 -23.58 28.59
N GLY A 52 33.03 -24.33 29.52
CA GLY A 52 32.03 -23.86 30.46
C GLY A 52 32.59 -22.89 31.51
N VAL A 53 31.73 -22.01 31.97
CA VAL A 53 31.85 -21.42 33.34
C VAL A 53 30.45 -21.26 33.92
N ASP A 54 30.29 -22.00 34.99
CA ASP A 54 29.24 -21.98 35.99
C ASP A 54 29.19 -20.65 36.76
N ARG A 55 28.01 -20.06 36.97
CA ARG A 55 27.72 -19.19 38.13
C ARG A 55 26.24 -19.23 38.52
N THR A 56 26.08 -19.82 39.68
CA THR A 56 24.89 -19.89 40.51
C THR A 56 24.40 -18.54 41.05
N GLY A 57 23.07 -18.40 41.15
CA GLY A 57 22.48 -17.81 42.35
C GLY A 57 21.52 -16.64 42.17
N GLY A 58 20.28 -16.82 42.54
CA GLY A 58 19.38 -15.76 42.94
C GLY A 58 17.97 -15.85 42.32
N GLY A 59 17.05 -16.51 43.04
CA GLY A 59 15.67 -16.68 42.64
C GLY A 59 14.83 -15.41 42.80
N ASP A 60 13.73 -15.36 42.07
CA ASP A 60 12.40 -15.16 42.65
C ASP A 60 11.33 -15.26 41.52
N ILE A 61 10.42 -16.16 41.73
CA ILE A 61 9.00 -16.24 41.42
C ILE A 61 8.56 -15.49 40.13
N ALA A 62 8.47 -16.24 39.05
CA ALA A 62 7.60 -15.97 37.92
C ALA A 62 6.50 -17.04 37.87
N ALA A 63 5.25 -16.60 37.77
CA ALA A 63 4.11 -17.45 37.61
C ALA A 63 4.20 -18.27 36.32
N ASP A 64 3.90 -19.54 36.38
CA ASP A 64 3.79 -20.47 35.26
C ASP A 64 2.70 -20.02 34.31
N VAL A 65 3.12 -19.45 33.20
CA VAL A 65 2.34 -19.44 31.97
C VAL A 65 2.68 -20.76 31.26
N PRO A 66 1.70 -21.57 30.84
CA PRO A 66 2.00 -22.77 30.09
C PRO A 66 2.59 -22.35 28.74
N VAL A 67 3.91 -22.55 28.62
CA VAL A 67 4.57 -22.55 27.32
C VAL A 67 4.02 -23.75 26.56
N CYS A 68 3.31 -23.55 25.48
CA CYS A 68 3.12 -24.60 24.49
C CYS A 68 4.52 -25.10 24.08
N GLU A 69 4.80 -26.35 24.30
CA GLU A 69 5.97 -27.01 23.75
C GLU A 69 5.86 -26.89 22.24
N GLU A 70 6.67 -26.03 21.65
CA GLU A 70 6.91 -26.03 20.22
C GLU A 70 7.49 -27.42 19.86
N ALA A 71 6.69 -28.21 19.15
CA ALA A 71 7.22 -29.36 18.45
C ALA A 71 8.29 -28.82 17.50
N GLU A 72 9.55 -29.30 17.66
CA GLU A 72 10.59 -29.08 16.65
C GLU A 72 10.02 -29.51 15.28
N GLY A 73 9.56 -28.54 14.48
CA GLY A 73 8.90 -28.79 13.22
C GLY A 73 9.89 -29.42 12.27
N GLN A 74 9.59 -30.58 11.76
CA GLN A 74 10.28 -31.14 10.61
C GLN A 74 10.16 -30.16 9.45
N ARG A 75 11.28 -29.63 8.97
CA ARG A 75 11.35 -28.87 7.71
C ARG A 75 10.83 -29.76 6.60
N GLY A 76 9.80 -29.30 5.87
CA GLY A 76 9.24 -30.06 4.76
C GLY A 76 7.81 -29.65 4.44
N ILE A 77 7.38 -29.95 3.22
CA ILE A 77 6.06 -29.56 2.71
C ILE A 77 4.93 -30.30 3.43
N GLU A 78 3.78 -29.66 3.55
CA GLU A 78 2.54 -30.26 4.02
C GLU A 78 1.86 -31.03 2.89
N THR A 79 1.68 -32.35 3.07
CA THR A 79 1.12 -33.21 2.02
C THR A 79 -0.39 -33.41 2.12
N ASP A 80 -0.98 -33.18 3.28
CA ASP A 80 -2.38 -33.44 3.63
C ASP A 80 -3.29 -32.22 3.49
N ILE A 81 -2.78 -31.14 2.90
CA ILE A 81 -3.57 -29.93 2.53
C ILE A 81 -3.97 -29.97 1.04
N PRO A 82 -5.08 -29.32 0.64
CA PRO A 82 -5.51 -29.23 -0.74
C PRO A 82 -4.43 -28.63 -1.66
N ASN A 83 -4.39 -29.01 -2.93
CA ASN A 83 -3.55 -28.34 -3.90
C ASN A 83 -4.20 -27.01 -4.30
N LEU A 84 -3.46 -25.91 -4.20
CA LEU A 84 -3.96 -24.58 -4.52
C LEU A 84 -4.48 -24.49 -5.97
N LYS A 85 -3.68 -24.99 -6.91
CA LYS A 85 -4.02 -25.01 -8.34
C LYS A 85 -5.36 -25.75 -8.63
N ASP A 86 -5.63 -26.84 -7.93
CA ASP A 86 -6.84 -27.64 -8.15
C ASP A 86 -8.09 -26.90 -7.64
N VAL A 87 -7.96 -26.16 -6.52
CA VAL A 87 -9.08 -25.39 -5.95
C VAL A 87 -9.38 -24.17 -6.81
N ILE A 88 -8.36 -23.40 -7.21
CA ILE A 88 -8.55 -22.22 -8.07
C ILE A 88 -9.07 -22.62 -9.46
N ALA A 89 -8.59 -23.72 -10.03
CA ALA A 89 -9.07 -24.24 -11.31
C ALA A 89 -10.43 -24.95 -11.23
N SER A 90 -11.05 -25.07 -10.04
CA SER A 90 -12.36 -25.69 -9.90
C SER A 90 -13.50 -24.82 -10.46
N GLY A 91 -14.68 -25.41 -10.62
CA GLY A 91 -15.87 -24.67 -11.04
C GLY A 91 -16.40 -23.65 -10.01
N GLU A 92 -15.92 -23.72 -8.78
CA GLU A 92 -16.19 -22.72 -7.72
C GLU A 92 -15.07 -21.66 -7.63
N GLY A 93 -13.94 -21.87 -8.33
CA GLY A 93 -12.82 -20.95 -8.48
C GLY A 93 -12.92 -20.11 -9.75
N LEU A 94 -11.78 -19.99 -10.46
CA LEU A 94 -11.64 -19.22 -11.71
C LEU A 94 -11.74 -20.10 -12.98
N GLY A 95 -11.92 -21.40 -12.80
CA GLY A 95 -12.08 -22.33 -13.92
C GLY A 95 -10.79 -23.06 -14.35
N ALA A 96 -10.96 -24.09 -15.18
CA ALA A 96 -9.89 -25.03 -15.53
C ALA A 96 -8.76 -24.43 -16.37
N ASP A 97 -9.00 -23.31 -17.01
CA ASP A 97 -8.02 -22.65 -17.88
C ASP A 97 -7.18 -21.59 -17.10
N CYS A 98 -7.45 -21.42 -15.78
CA CYS A 98 -6.68 -20.49 -14.95
C CYS A 98 -5.31 -21.07 -14.55
N TYR A 99 -4.28 -20.28 -14.78
CA TYR A 99 -2.94 -20.60 -14.31
C TYR A 99 -2.74 -20.11 -12.88
N VAL A 100 -2.18 -20.95 -12.04
CA VAL A 100 -1.74 -20.60 -10.68
C VAL A 100 -0.22 -20.69 -10.65
N GLY A 101 0.42 -19.52 -10.58
CA GLY A 101 1.85 -19.40 -10.84
C GLY A 101 2.66 -18.88 -9.66
N VAL A 102 3.98 -19.02 -9.81
CA VAL A 102 4.98 -18.40 -8.93
C VAL A 102 6.12 -17.82 -9.76
N SER A 103 6.74 -16.76 -9.26
CA SER A 103 8.05 -16.33 -9.75
C SER A 103 9.14 -17.18 -9.12
N LEU A 104 10.10 -17.62 -9.95
CA LEU A 104 11.28 -18.36 -9.53
C LEU A 104 12.53 -17.80 -10.20
N THR A 105 13.65 -17.91 -9.51
CA THR A 105 15.00 -17.70 -10.04
C THR A 105 15.71 -19.00 -10.33
N GLN A 106 16.82 -18.94 -11.06
CA GLN A 106 17.63 -20.13 -11.38
C GLN A 106 18.10 -20.90 -10.13
N PRO A 107 18.55 -20.28 -9.02
CA PRO A 107 18.85 -21.02 -7.79
C PRO A 107 17.65 -21.74 -7.20
N GLU A 108 16.50 -21.09 -7.15
CA GLU A 108 15.28 -21.61 -6.53
C GLU A 108 14.73 -22.84 -7.25
N ILE A 109 14.75 -22.86 -8.60
CA ILE A 109 14.30 -24.02 -9.37
C ILE A 109 15.19 -25.26 -9.18
N SER A 110 16.35 -25.08 -8.59
CA SER A 110 17.30 -26.16 -8.27
C SER A 110 17.15 -26.70 -6.84
N ASP A 111 16.32 -26.09 -6.01
CA ASP A 111 15.97 -26.56 -4.66
C ASP A 111 14.86 -27.62 -4.76
N GLU A 112 15.17 -28.86 -4.43
CA GLU A 112 14.24 -29.99 -4.54
C GLU A 112 13.01 -29.82 -3.64
N THR A 113 13.19 -29.29 -2.40
CA THR A 113 12.08 -29.11 -1.47
C THR A 113 11.14 -27.97 -1.94
N LEU A 114 11.72 -26.90 -2.45
CA LEU A 114 10.94 -25.80 -3.02
C LEU A 114 10.16 -26.26 -4.26
N MET A 115 10.79 -27.05 -5.11
CA MET A 115 10.13 -27.61 -6.30
C MET A 115 9.04 -28.64 -5.97
N ASP A 116 9.18 -29.40 -4.90
CA ASP A 116 8.11 -30.24 -4.38
C ASP A 116 6.87 -29.39 -3.96
N LEU A 117 7.11 -28.24 -3.32
CA LEU A 117 6.04 -27.29 -2.95
C LEU A 117 5.40 -26.67 -4.20
N VAL A 118 6.24 -26.22 -5.15
CA VAL A 118 5.80 -25.62 -6.40
C VAL A 118 4.94 -26.59 -7.19
N SER A 119 5.43 -27.81 -7.42
CA SER A 119 4.71 -28.82 -8.21
C SER A 119 3.38 -29.22 -7.56
N LYS A 120 3.28 -29.23 -6.23
CA LYS A 120 2.04 -29.53 -5.52
C LYS A 120 0.99 -28.43 -5.71
N HIS A 121 1.38 -27.18 -5.61
CA HIS A 121 0.43 -26.07 -5.49
C HIS A 121 0.27 -25.21 -6.74
N PHE A 122 1.22 -25.28 -7.68
CA PHE A 122 1.25 -24.40 -8.85
C PHE A 122 1.36 -25.16 -10.16
N ASN A 123 0.88 -24.56 -11.24
CA ASN A 123 0.94 -25.10 -12.61
C ASN A 123 1.60 -24.13 -13.60
N ALA A 124 2.12 -23.00 -13.11
CA ALA A 124 2.83 -22.03 -13.92
C ALA A 124 4.04 -21.42 -13.19
N VAL A 125 5.06 -21.06 -13.94
CA VAL A 125 6.27 -20.39 -13.46
C VAL A 125 6.58 -19.18 -14.31
N THR A 126 6.95 -18.07 -13.67
CA THR A 126 7.52 -16.88 -14.31
C THR A 126 8.99 -16.80 -13.89
N PRO A 127 9.98 -16.94 -14.82
CA PRO A 127 11.37 -16.66 -14.51
C PRO A 127 11.53 -15.20 -14.05
N GLY A 128 11.95 -15.00 -12.80
CA GLY A 128 11.96 -13.68 -12.17
C GLY A 128 12.95 -12.70 -12.81
N ASN A 129 14.06 -13.23 -13.36
CA ASN A 129 15.11 -12.42 -13.99
C ASN A 129 15.62 -12.97 -15.33
N GLU A 130 15.61 -14.26 -15.53
CA GLU A 130 16.43 -14.95 -16.55
C GLU A 130 15.97 -14.71 -17.98
N LEU A 131 14.77 -14.20 -18.20
CA LEU A 131 14.24 -13.80 -19.51
C LEU A 131 14.26 -12.28 -19.75
N LYS A 132 14.76 -11.50 -18.78
CA LYS A 132 14.92 -10.05 -18.93
C LYS A 132 16.11 -9.72 -19.82
N MET A 133 16.08 -8.55 -20.45
CA MET A 133 17.09 -8.20 -21.45
C MET A 133 18.52 -8.18 -20.90
N ASP A 134 18.73 -7.68 -19.68
CA ASP A 134 20.06 -7.67 -19.04
C ASP A 134 20.59 -9.09 -18.79
N ALA A 135 19.72 -10.01 -18.38
CA ALA A 135 20.10 -11.42 -18.18
C ALA A 135 20.45 -12.11 -19.49
N LEU A 136 19.69 -11.87 -20.55
CA LEU A 136 19.97 -12.40 -21.89
C LEU A 136 21.24 -11.79 -22.52
N PHE A 137 21.71 -10.68 -22.00
CA PHE A 137 23.04 -10.12 -22.29
C PHE A 137 24.07 -10.43 -21.19
N ASP A 138 23.83 -11.46 -20.38
CA ASP A 138 24.74 -11.98 -19.34
C ASP A 138 25.11 -10.92 -18.29
N TYR A 139 24.14 -10.07 -17.92
CA TYR A 139 24.28 -8.97 -16.95
C TYR A 139 25.40 -7.97 -17.32
N HIS A 140 25.63 -7.77 -18.61
CA HIS A 140 26.55 -6.76 -19.09
C HIS A 140 25.96 -5.33 -19.24
N ASP A 141 24.87 -5.07 -18.51
CA ASP A 141 24.22 -3.77 -18.44
C ASP A 141 25.16 -2.65 -17.95
N ASN A 142 26.07 -2.96 -17.02
CA ASN A 142 27.08 -2.02 -16.50
C ASN A 142 28.37 -1.96 -17.31
N ASN A 143 28.49 -2.71 -18.38
CA ASN A 143 29.62 -2.60 -19.27
C ASN A 143 29.46 -1.36 -20.17
N ASN A 144 30.59 -0.76 -20.54
CA ASN A 144 30.57 0.39 -21.42
C ASN A 144 30.18 0.03 -22.88
N SER A 145 30.17 -1.27 -23.22
CA SER A 145 29.83 -1.76 -24.55
C SER A 145 29.40 -3.22 -24.48
N ALA A 146 28.73 -3.68 -25.52
CA ALA A 146 28.39 -5.09 -25.68
C ALA A 146 29.61 -6.02 -25.62
N PRO A 147 29.48 -7.19 -24.94
CA PRO A 147 30.65 -8.06 -24.68
C PRO A 147 31.13 -8.84 -25.90
N GLY A 148 30.29 -9.04 -26.88
CA GLY A 148 30.61 -9.78 -28.10
C GLY A 148 29.63 -9.45 -29.22
N PHE A 149 30.04 -9.76 -30.45
CA PHE A 149 29.22 -9.46 -31.63
C PHE A 149 29.27 -10.63 -32.62
N GLU A 150 28.14 -10.77 -33.30
CA GLU A 150 28.04 -11.60 -34.50
C GLU A 150 27.52 -10.78 -35.67
N THR A 151 27.62 -11.32 -36.87
CA THR A 151 27.11 -10.71 -38.09
C THR A 151 26.05 -11.62 -38.68
N ILE A 152 24.86 -11.10 -38.82
CA ILE A 152 23.71 -11.86 -39.29
C ILE A 152 23.08 -11.22 -40.53
N SER A 153 22.30 -11.99 -41.26
CA SER A 153 21.44 -11.48 -42.34
C SER A 153 20.04 -12.06 -42.16
N TRP A 154 19.05 -11.17 -42.18
CA TRP A 154 17.64 -11.58 -42.08
C TRP A 154 16.72 -10.63 -42.85
N THR A 155 15.53 -11.10 -43.13
CA THR A 155 14.48 -10.27 -43.71
C THR A 155 13.60 -9.75 -42.62
N ARG A 156 13.47 -8.44 -42.53
CA ARG A 156 12.56 -7.74 -41.59
C ARG A 156 11.10 -8.06 -41.91
N ALA A 157 10.23 -7.78 -40.95
CA ALA A 157 8.78 -7.94 -41.07
C ALA A 157 8.17 -7.13 -42.24
N ASP A 158 8.76 -6.01 -42.60
CA ASP A 158 8.40 -5.17 -43.74
C ASP A 158 8.93 -5.66 -45.10
N GLY A 159 9.72 -6.74 -45.13
CA GLY A 159 10.35 -7.31 -46.29
C GLY A 159 11.73 -6.74 -46.62
N THR A 160 12.26 -5.83 -45.82
CA THR A 160 13.62 -5.27 -46.03
C THR A 160 14.68 -6.30 -45.66
N LEU A 161 15.66 -6.54 -46.54
CA LEU A 161 16.81 -7.40 -46.26
C LEU A 161 17.85 -6.63 -45.45
N MET A 162 18.12 -7.09 -44.26
CA MET A 162 19.28 -6.68 -43.45
C MET A 162 20.43 -7.64 -43.78
N ASP A 163 21.44 -7.14 -44.45
CA ASP A 163 22.56 -7.96 -44.90
C ASP A 163 23.84 -7.59 -44.14
N HIS A 164 24.53 -8.59 -43.60
CA HIS A 164 25.74 -8.40 -42.81
C HIS A 164 25.57 -7.39 -41.64
N TYR A 165 24.47 -7.45 -40.97
CA TYR A 165 24.19 -6.56 -39.84
C TYR A 165 24.85 -7.08 -38.56
N LYS A 166 25.56 -6.18 -37.85
CA LYS A 166 26.29 -6.50 -36.63
C LYS A 166 25.37 -6.40 -35.43
N VAL A 167 25.24 -7.47 -34.65
CA VAL A 167 24.42 -7.56 -33.43
C VAL A 167 25.24 -8.05 -32.26
N PRO A 168 24.86 -7.71 -31.01
CA PRO A 168 25.40 -8.34 -29.81
C PRO A 168 25.02 -9.81 -29.74
N VAL A 169 25.86 -10.62 -29.08
CA VAL A 169 25.58 -12.03 -28.84
C VAL A 169 24.69 -12.15 -27.60
N LEU A 170 23.58 -12.88 -27.69
CA LEU A 170 22.71 -13.25 -26.59
C LEU A 170 23.20 -14.54 -25.91
N ASN A 171 23.07 -14.61 -24.59
CA ASN A 171 23.34 -15.81 -23.81
C ASN A 171 22.02 -16.31 -23.19
N TYR A 172 21.69 -17.56 -23.47
CA TYR A 172 20.44 -18.19 -23.02
C TYR A 172 20.65 -19.19 -21.89
N ASP A 173 21.91 -19.47 -21.50
CA ASP A 173 22.28 -20.56 -20.59
C ASP A 173 21.45 -20.56 -19.30
N ARG A 174 21.21 -19.38 -18.71
CA ARG A 174 20.44 -19.25 -17.45
C ARG A 174 18.96 -19.58 -17.65
N ALA A 175 18.36 -19.01 -18.67
CA ALA A 175 16.95 -19.28 -19.02
C ALA A 175 16.76 -20.75 -19.42
N GLU A 176 17.63 -21.26 -20.29
CA GLU A 176 17.60 -22.66 -20.72
C GLU A 176 17.74 -23.62 -19.55
N SER A 177 18.64 -23.35 -18.60
CA SER A 177 18.80 -24.16 -17.39
C SER A 177 17.50 -24.28 -16.57
N MET A 178 16.70 -23.22 -16.49
CA MET A 178 15.38 -23.26 -15.84
C MET A 178 14.38 -24.05 -16.68
N LEU A 179 14.32 -23.77 -17.97
CA LEU A 179 13.36 -24.41 -18.89
C LEU A 179 13.62 -25.90 -19.05
N ASP A 180 14.88 -26.31 -19.00
CA ASP A 180 15.28 -27.73 -18.99
C ASP A 180 14.74 -28.46 -17.75
N LYS A 181 14.80 -27.83 -16.58
CA LYS A 181 14.23 -28.39 -15.32
C LYS A 181 12.72 -28.55 -15.41
N ILE A 182 12.01 -27.55 -15.96
CA ILE A 182 10.57 -27.61 -16.16
C ILE A 182 10.22 -28.70 -17.21
N THR A 183 11.02 -28.81 -18.26
CA THR A 183 10.83 -29.84 -19.29
C THR A 183 11.03 -31.24 -18.70
N GLU A 184 12.08 -31.46 -17.92
CA GLU A 184 12.33 -32.73 -17.23
C GLU A 184 11.17 -33.09 -16.28
N TRP A 185 10.67 -32.12 -15.52
CA TRP A 185 9.48 -32.30 -14.70
C TRP A 185 8.27 -32.72 -15.51
N ASN A 186 7.98 -31.99 -16.59
CA ASN A 186 6.83 -32.23 -17.46
C ASN A 186 6.86 -33.58 -18.18
N ASP A 187 8.06 -34.06 -18.52
CA ASP A 187 8.25 -35.38 -19.13
C ASP A 187 7.95 -36.50 -18.14
N GLY A 188 8.26 -36.29 -16.87
CA GLY A 188 7.89 -37.19 -15.78
C GLY A 188 6.43 -37.15 -15.35
N HIS A 189 5.74 -36.02 -15.62
CA HIS A 189 4.38 -35.73 -15.13
C HIS A 189 3.47 -35.20 -16.26
N PRO A 190 3.14 -36.01 -17.28
CA PRO A 190 2.42 -35.56 -18.47
C PRO A 190 0.99 -35.02 -18.18
N ASP A 191 0.38 -35.48 -17.09
CA ASP A 191 -0.94 -35.07 -16.65
C ASP A 191 -0.93 -33.89 -15.64
N ASP A 192 0.24 -33.47 -15.19
CA ASP A 192 0.43 -32.38 -14.21
C ASP A 192 1.57 -31.45 -14.63
N ARG A 193 1.38 -30.79 -15.75
CA ARG A 193 2.42 -29.96 -16.39
C ARG A 193 2.51 -28.57 -15.82
N ILE A 194 3.73 -28.07 -15.72
CA ILE A 194 4.04 -26.68 -15.40
C ILE A 194 4.24 -25.92 -16.70
N LYS A 195 3.58 -24.76 -16.82
CA LYS A 195 3.70 -23.82 -17.94
C LYS A 195 4.60 -22.64 -17.57
N VAL A 196 5.00 -21.86 -18.55
CA VAL A 196 5.89 -20.72 -18.37
C VAL A 196 5.25 -19.46 -18.90
N ARG A 197 5.38 -18.37 -18.16
CA ARG A 197 5.08 -17.01 -18.59
C ARG A 197 6.38 -16.28 -18.89
N GLY A 198 6.55 -15.80 -20.12
CA GLY A 198 7.74 -15.04 -20.53
C GLY A 198 7.70 -13.62 -19.99
N HIS A 199 8.75 -13.19 -19.32
CA HIS A 199 8.88 -11.87 -18.73
C HIS A 199 10.31 -11.36 -18.87
N VAL A 200 10.62 -10.34 -19.67
CA VAL A 200 9.85 -9.44 -20.48
C VAL A 200 10.64 -9.04 -21.74
N LEU A 201 9.98 -8.68 -22.86
CA LEU A 201 10.70 -8.28 -24.07
C LEU A 201 11.16 -6.82 -24.04
N VAL A 202 10.31 -5.89 -23.62
CA VAL A 202 10.61 -4.45 -23.64
C VAL A 202 10.26 -3.84 -22.28
N TRP A 203 11.27 -3.32 -21.62
CA TRP A 203 11.14 -2.64 -20.32
C TRP A 203 12.13 -1.47 -20.25
N HIS A 204 11.80 -0.44 -19.47
CA HIS A 204 12.68 0.70 -19.27
C HIS A 204 13.84 0.39 -18.31
N SER A 205 13.66 -0.59 -17.42
CA SER A 205 14.64 -1.08 -16.46
C SER A 205 15.28 -2.39 -16.93
N GLN A 206 16.34 -2.81 -16.30
CA GLN A 206 17.10 -4.04 -16.61
C GLN A 206 17.37 -4.23 -18.10
N VAL A 207 17.76 -3.14 -18.75
CA VAL A 207 18.17 -3.08 -20.15
C VAL A 207 19.53 -2.38 -20.26
N PRO A 208 20.50 -2.94 -20.99
CA PRO A 208 21.82 -2.33 -21.10
C PRO A 208 21.76 -1.00 -21.85
N GLU A 209 22.26 0.09 -21.27
CA GLU A 209 22.27 1.42 -21.90
C GLU A 209 23.02 1.46 -23.23
N TRP A 210 24.07 0.65 -23.41
CA TRP A 210 24.79 0.54 -24.68
C TRP A 210 23.91 0.02 -25.84
N PHE A 211 22.77 -0.65 -25.55
CA PHE A 211 21.81 -1.10 -26.57
C PHE A 211 21.20 0.05 -27.35
N PHE A 212 21.10 1.22 -26.73
CA PHE A 212 20.55 2.44 -27.34
C PHE A 212 21.60 3.33 -28.01
N ARG A 213 22.88 2.98 -27.95
CA ARG A 213 23.99 3.82 -28.40
C ARG A 213 24.57 3.34 -29.73
N GLU A 214 25.14 4.30 -30.48
CA GLU A 214 25.89 3.99 -31.69
C GLU A 214 27.03 3.01 -31.36
N ASP A 215 27.38 2.14 -32.31
CA ASP A 215 28.40 1.12 -32.15
C ASP A 215 28.24 0.21 -30.91
N TRP A 216 27.08 0.25 -30.21
CA TRP A 216 26.78 -0.48 -28.96
C TRP A 216 27.74 -0.08 -27.83
N ASP A 217 28.06 1.22 -27.70
CA ASP A 217 29.02 1.79 -26.77
C ASP A 217 28.39 3.02 -26.04
N ILE A 218 28.35 3.01 -24.72
CA ILE A 218 27.73 4.09 -23.91
C ILE A 218 28.40 5.46 -24.10
N HIS A 219 29.62 5.50 -24.61
CA HIS A 219 30.35 6.74 -24.88
C HIS A 219 30.00 7.38 -26.23
N LYS A 220 29.10 6.74 -26.97
CA LYS A 220 28.60 7.23 -28.27
C LYS A 220 27.25 7.91 -28.12
N ASP A 221 26.83 8.60 -29.14
CA ASP A 221 25.50 9.19 -29.19
C ASP A 221 24.40 8.13 -29.23
N TYR A 222 23.18 8.50 -28.93
CA TYR A 222 22.03 7.63 -29.14
C TYR A 222 21.82 7.38 -30.62
N VAL A 223 21.42 6.17 -30.96
CA VAL A 223 21.05 5.83 -32.35
C VAL A 223 19.78 6.58 -32.77
N SER A 224 19.55 6.65 -34.09
CA SER A 224 18.28 7.17 -34.60
C SER A 224 17.13 6.21 -34.31
N ALA A 225 15.89 6.74 -34.34
CA ALA A 225 14.68 5.93 -34.17
C ALA A 225 14.59 4.81 -35.25
N GLU A 226 15.07 5.06 -36.47
CA GLU A 226 15.08 4.06 -37.54
C GLU A 226 16.07 2.92 -37.23
N GLU A 227 17.23 3.23 -36.69
CA GLU A 227 18.22 2.22 -36.27
C GLU A 227 17.67 1.44 -35.04
N MET A 228 17.05 2.14 -34.08
CA MET A 228 16.46 1.49 -32.94
C MET A 228 15.32 0.55 -33.33
N ASP A 229 14.53 0.90 -34.35
CA ASP A 229 13.48 0.05 -34.90
C ASP A 229 14.03 -1.28 -35.45
N VAL A 230 15.20 -1.23 -36.09
CA VAL A 230 15.89 -2.44 -36.53
C VAL A 230 16.36 -3.28 -35.33
N ARG A 231 16.95 -2.65 -34.32
CA ARG A 231 17.46 -3.34 -33.12
C ARG A 231 16.33 -3.97 -32.29
N GLN A 232 15.23 -3.24 -32.12
CA GLN A 232 14.05 -3.72 -31.39
C GLN A 232 13.43 -4.93 -32.11
N GLU A 233 13.27 -4.86 -33.43
CA GLU A 233 12.75 -5.98 -34.20
C GLU A 233 13.69 -7.19 -34.12
N TRP A 234 15.00 -6.98 -34.30
CA TRP A 234 15.98 -8.03 -34.17
C TRP A 234 15.89 -8.74 -32.82
N TYR A 235 15.87 -7.98 -31.73
CA TYR A 235 15.85 -8.53 -30.38
C TYR A 235 14.57 -9.35 -30.14
N ILE A 236 13.41 -8.76 -30.39
CA ILE A 236 12.12 -9.44 -30.18
C ILE A 236 12.03 -10.71 -31.04
N LYS A 237 12.43 -10.61 -32.32
CA LYS A 237 12.47 -11.77 -33.24
C LYS A 237 13.35 -12.87 -32.69
N THR A 238 14.59 -12.53 -32.31
CA THR A 238 15.60 -13.50 -31.90
C THR A 238 15.19 -14.22 -30.63
N VAL A 239 14.68 -13.50 -29.62
CA VAL A 239 14.21 -14.09 -28.37
C VAL A 239 12.98 -14.99 -28.61
N LEU A 240 11.99 -14.53 -29.35
CA LEU A 240 10.79 -15.32 -29.58
C LEU A 240 11.06 -16.54 -30.47
N GLU A 241 11.87 -16.42 -31.53
CA GLU A 241 12.23 -17.57 -32.34
C GLU A 241 13.03 -18.62 -31.56
N HIS A 242 13.89 -18.18 -30.61
CA HIS A 242 14.64 -19.08 -29.77
C HIS A 242 13.75 -19.89 -28.80
N PHE A 243 12.85 -19.22 -28.09
CA PHE A 243 12.06 -19.88 -27.03
C PHE A 243 10.75 -20.48 -27.51
N VAL A 244 10.06 -19.82 -28.45
CA VAL A 244 8.69 -20.22 -28.90
C VAL A 244 8.59 -20.48 -30.39
N GLY A 245 9.69 -20.37 -31.15
CA GLY A 245 9.74 -20.69 -32.57
C GLY A 245 9.46 -22.17 -32.86
N GLY A 246 9.06 -22.49 -34.08
CA GLY A 246 8.63 -23.84 -34.44
C GLY A 246 9.66 -24.96 -34.19
N ASP A 247 10.94 -24.64 -34.19
CA ASP A 247 12.05 -25.59 -33.94
C ASP A 247 12.54 -25.57 -32.49
N SER A 248 12.00 -24.68 -31.63
CA SER A 248 12.39 -24.57 -30.23
C SER A 248 11.96 -25.81 -29.43
N PRO A 249 12.84 -26.37 -28.57
CA PRO A 249 12.45 -27.45 -27.65
C PRO A 249 11.49 -26.95 -26.57
N TYR A 250 11.42 -25.63 -26.33
CA TYR A 250 10.65 -25.02 -25.26
C TYR A 250 9.29 -24.47 -25.71
N LYS A 251 8.97 -24.52 -27.00
CA LYS A 251 7.79 -23.87 -27.58
C LYS A 251 6.47 -24.22 -26.91
N ASP A 252 6.34 -25.46 -26.41
CA ASP A 252 5.13 -25.96 -25.77
C ASP A 252 5.08 -25.64 -24.26
N LEU A 253 6.10 -25.02 -23.69
CA LEU A 253 6.12 -24.59 -22.31
C LEU A 253 5.37 -23.26 -22.12
N PHE A 254 5.56 -22.31 -23.03
CA PHE A 254 5.06 -20.95 -22.88
C PHE A 254 3.57 -20.87 -23.21
N TYR A 255 2.79 -20.22 -22.31
CA TYR A 255 1.39 -19.89 -22.56
C TYR A 255 1.18 -18.40 -22.87
N GLY A 256 2.05 -17.53 -22.37
CA GLY A 256 1.95 -16.10 -22.55
C GLY A 256 3.29 -15.39 -22.41
N TRP A 257 3.35 -14.12 -22.84
CA TRP A 257 4.55 -13.28 -22.76
C TRP A 257 4.21 -11.81 -22.51
N ASP A 258 4.93 -11.16 -21.60
CA ASP A 258 4.93 -9.72 -21.43
C ASP A 258 5.73 -9.05 -22.54
N VAL A 259 5.01 -8.40 -23.43
CA VAL A 259 5.64 -7.72 -24.56
C VAL A 259 6.26 -6.39 -24.12
N VAL A 260 5.52 -5.63 -23.32
CA VAL A 260 5.97 -4.35 -22.76
C VAL A 260 5.61 -4.30 -21.29
N ASN A 261 6.55 -3.86 -20.47
CA ASN A 261 6.42 -3.70 -19.03
C ASN A 261 6.57 -2.23 -18.62
N GLU A 262 5.70 -1.73 -17.73
CA GLU A 262 5.82 -0.46 -17.00
C GLU A 262 6.07 0.78 -17.88
N ALA A 263 5.33 0.90 -18.97
CA ALA A 263 5.49 2.02 -19.88
C ALA A 263 4.71 3.28 -19.49
N VAL A 264 3.86 3.20 -18.45
CA VAL A 264 3.06 4.33 -17.97
C VAL A 264 3.65 4.91 -16.69
N SER A 265 3.78 6.23 -16.62
CA SER A 265 4.27 6.98 -15.48
C SER A 265 3.26 7.00 -14.34
N ASP A 266 3.73 6.77 -13.12
CA ASP A 266 2.89 6.83 -11.90
C ASP A 266 2.39 8.24 -11.63
N SER A 267 3.26 9.25 -11.83
CA SER A 267 2.96 10.63 -11.46
C SER A 267 2.07 11.36 -12.46
N THR A 268 2.09 10.96 -13.74
CA THR A 268 1.40 11.72 -14.79
C THR A 268 0.32 10.95 -15.52
N GLY A 269 0.25 9.62 -15.36
CA GLY A 269 -0.62 8.75 -16.16
C GLY A 269 -0.41 8.87 -17.67
N THR A 270 0.76 9.40 -18.09
CA THR A 270 1.19 9.40 -19.49
C THR A 270 2.32 8.38 -19.67
N TYR A 271 2.79 8.23 -20.90
CA TYR A 271 3.91 7.35 -21.13
C TYR A 271 5.16 7.81 -20.38
N ARG A 272 5.91 6.86 -19.83
CA ARG A 272 7.18 7.08 -19.13
C ARG A 272 8.20 7.67 -20.09
N LYS A 273 8.82 8.78 -19.69
CA LYS A 273 9.72 9.59 -20.54
C LYS A 273 11.18 9.42 -20.14
N ASP A 274 12.04 10.13 -20.85
CA ASP A 274 13.46 10.27 -20.59
C ASP A 274 13.78 10.74 -19.14
N SER A 275 12.96 11.64 -18.60
CA SER A 275 13.07 12.11 -17.20
C SER A 275 12.74 11.03 -16.17
N GLU A 276 12.20 9.90 -16.58
CA GLU A 276 11.85 8.73 -15.79
C GLU A 276 12.63 7.49 -16.29
N ASP A 277 13.84 7.72 -16.77
CA ASP A 277 14.83 6.74 -17.18
C ASP A 277 14.42 5.81 -18.34
N SER A 278 13.49 6.24 -19.21
CA SER A 278 13.13 5.48 -20.40
C SER A 278 14.04 5.81 -21.59
N SER A 279 15.07 5.02 -21.83
CA SER A 279 15.92 5.12 -23.01
C SER A 279 15.16 4.78 -24.30
N TRP A 280 14.10 3.99 -24.23
CA TRP A 280 13.18 3.79 -25.34
C TRP A 280 12.52 5.09 -25.77
N TRP A 281 11.91 5.82 -24.82
CA TRP A 281 11.33 7.14 -25.12
C TRP A 281 12.36 8.13 -25.61
N ARG A 282 13.55 8.13 -25.01
CA ARG A 282 14.64 9.04 -25.41
C ARG A 282 15.00 8.91 -26.87
N VAL A 283 15.06 7.67 -27.38
CA VAL A 283 15.42 7.42 -28.78
C VAL A 283 14.26 7.65 -29.73
N TYR A 284 13.06 7.15 -29.41
CA TYR A 284 11.90 7.29 -30.30
C TYR A 284 11.25 8.67 -30.24
N GLY A 285 11.35 9.38 -29.13
CA GLY A 285 10.67 10.65 -28.88
C GLY A 285 9.14 10.54 -28.79
N SER A 286 8.61 9.32 -28.76
CA SER A 286 7.19 8.99 -28.72
C SER A 286 6.99 7.57 -28.15
N GLU A 287 5.72 7.20 -27.96
CA GLU A 287 5.25 5.86 -27.60
C GLU A 287 5.33 4.81 -28.72
N ASP A 288 5.80 5.18 -29.90
CA ASP A 288 5.86 4.27 -31.05
C ASP A 288 6.56 2.94 -30.77
N TYR A 289 7.54 2.93 -29.85
CA TYR A 289 8.25 1.70 -29.47
C TYR A 289 7.31 0.63 -28.89
N ILE A 290 6.23 1.03 -28.21
CA ILE A 290 5.22 0.13 -27.62
C ILE A 290 4.45 -0.57 -28.72
N VAL A 291 3.87 0.20 -29.64
CA VAL A 291 3.10 -0.34 -30.78
C VAL A 291 4.00 -1.24 -31.65
N ARG A 292 5.26 -0.84 -31.88
CA ARG A 292 6.25 -1.64 -32.62
C ARG A 292 6.57 -2.95 -31.93
N ALA A 293 6.74 -2.94 -30.59
CA ALA A 293 6.98 -4.15 -29.83
C ALA A 293 5.83 -5.17 -30.01
N PHE A 294 4.58 -4.74 -29.91
CA PHE A 294 3.42 -5.61 -30.13
C PHE A 294 3.27 -6.07 -31.58
N ARG A 295 3.66 -5.26 -32.57
CA ARG A 295 3.72 -5.68 -33.99
C ARG A 295 4.74 -6.78 -34.21
N TYR A 296 5.94 -6.61 -33.68
CA TYR A 296 7.01 -7.61 -33.80
C TYR A 296 6.69 -8.86 -33.00
N ALA A 297 6.17 -8.73 -31.79
CA ALA A 297 5.71 -9.87 -31.02
C ALA A 297 4.62 -10.66 -31.77
N ASN A 298 3.60 -9.98 -32.31
CA ASN A 298 2.57 -10.65 -33.14
C ASN A 298 3.15 -11.31 -34.40
N ARG A 299 4.20 -10.76 -34.99
CA ARG A 299 4.82 -11.28 -36.22
C ARG A 299 5.60 -12.56 -35.98
N TYR A 300 6.31 -12.63 -34.83
CA TYR A 300 7.29 -13.68 -34.58
C TYR A 300 6.83 -14.72 -33.55
N ALA A 301 5.84 -14.40 -32.74
CA ALA A 301 5.22 -15.35 -31.81
C ALA A 301 4.20 -16.27 -32.55
N PRO A 302 4.05 -17.53 -32.12
CA PRO A 302 2.94 -18.36 -32.54
C PRO A 302 1.58 -17.73 -32.13
N GLN A 303 0.51 -18.06 -32.85
CA GLN A 303 -0.80 -17.44 -32.63
C GLN A 303 -1.41 -17.85 -31.29
N GLU A 304 -1.02 -18.97 -30.77
CA GLU A 304 -1.49 -19.56 -29.51
C GLU A 304 -0.83 -18.89 -28.28
N LEU A 305 0.32 -18.25 -28.44
CA LEU A 305 0.99 -17.53 -27.36
C LEU A 305 0.23 -16.24 -27.03
N GLU A 306 -0.19 -16.09 -25.82
CA GLU A 306 -0.84 -14.87 -25.35
C GLU A 306 0.15 -13.73 -25.16
N LEU A 307 -0.22 -12.50 -25.53
CA LEU A 307 0.64 -11.32 -25.48
C LEU A 307 0.03 -10.29 -24.55
N TYR A 308 0.82 -9.84 -23.56
CA TYR A 308 0.37 -8.98 -22.48
C TYR A 308 1.14 -7.65 -22.42
N TYR A 309 0.46 -6.63 -21.95
CA TYR A 309 1.05 -5.48 -21.30
C TYR A 309 1.04 -5.72 -19.78
N ASN A 310 2.10 -5.40 -19.07
CA ASN A 310 2.24 -5.62 -17.63
C ASN A 310 2.66 -4.33 -16.92
N ASP A 311 2.04 -4.01 -15.79
CA ASP A 311 2.37 -2.77 -15.04
C ASP A 311 2.00 -2.90 -13.54
N TYR A 312 2.64 -2.08 -12.70
CA TYR A 312 2.40 -1.95 -11.26
C TYR A 312 1.64 -0.66 -10.94
N ASN A 313 1.16 -0.49 -9.70
CA ASN A 313 0.30 0.63 -9.28
C ASN A 313 -0.88 0.86 -10.24
N GLU A 314 -1.26 -0.16 -10.92
CA GLU A 314 -2.22 -0.19 -12.03
C GLU A 314 -3.64 0.20 -11.62
N CYS A 315 -3.93 0.19 -10.31
CA CYS A 315 -5.24 0.53 -9.76
C CYS A 315 -5.38 2.03 -9.42
N GLY A 316 -4.28 2.78 -9.41
CA GLY A 316 -4.30 4.23 -9.20
C GLY A 316 -5.02 4.95 -10.35
N SER A 317 -5.99 5.81 -10.05
CA SER A 317 -6.89 6.40 -11.06
C SER A 317 -6.17 7.11 -12.21
N VAL A 318 -5.09 7.84 -11.92
CA VAL A 318 -4.28 8.57 -12.90
C VAL A 318 -3.55 7.58 -13.82
N LYS A 319 -2.85 6.60 -13.24
CA LYS A 319 -2.10 5.58 -13.98
C LYS A 319 -3.03 4.64 -14.73
N ALA A 320 -4.15 4.24 -14.13
CA ALA A 320 -5.17 3.41 -14.78
C ALA A 320 -5.69 4.06 -16.06
N GLY A 321 -5.95 5.37 -16.03
CA GLY A 321 -6.34 6.12 -17.21
C GLY A 321 -5.30 6.09 -18.34
N GLY A 322 -4.01 6.13 -17.99
CA GLY A 322 -2.90 5.98 -18.92
C GLY A 322 -2.78 4.59 -19.50
N ILE A 323 -2.90 3.55 -18.66
CA ILE A 323 -2.89 2.15 -19.08
C ILE A 323 -4.04 1.88 -20.06
N MET A 324 -5.27 2.34 -19.76
CA MET A 324 -6.41 2.20 -20.67
C MET A 324 -6.12 2.80 -22.06
N LYS A 325 -5.49 3.97 -22.11
CA LYS A 325 -5.10 4.61 -23.38
C LYS A 325 -4.08 3.78 -24.14
N LEU A 326 -3.07 3.24 -23.45
CA LEU A 326 -2.07 2.35 -24.04
C LEU A 326 -2.73 1.10 -24.65
N LEU A 327 -3.59 0.42 -23.87
CA LEU A 327 -4.28 -0.78 -24.33
C LEU A 327 -5.15 -0.49 -25.57
N GLN A 328 -5.88 0.63 -25.56
CA GLN A 328 -6.69 1.08 -26.69
C GLN A 328 -5.84 1.40 -27.92
N GLU A 329 -4.71 2.07 -27.74
CA GLU A 329 -3.78 2.39 -28.81
C GLU A 329 -3.24 1.13 -29.48
N VAL A 330 -2.67 0.21 -28.71
CA VAL A 330 -2.19 -1.08 -29.23
C VAL A 330 -3.31 -1.84 -29.95
N LYS A 331 -4.50 -1.91 -29.36
CA LYS A 331 -5.65 -2.60 -29.94
C LYS A 331 -6.16 -1.96 -31.23
N SER A 332 -6.03 -0.64 -31.38
CA SER A 332 -6.45 0.08 -32.58
C SER A 332 -5.71 -0.39 -33.83
N HIS A 333 -4.48 -0.89 -33.68
CA HIS A 333 -3.58 -1.37 -34.74
C HIS A 333 -3.74 -2.86 -35.08
N GLU A 334 -4.61 -3.62 -34.43
CA GLU A 334 -4.85 -5.04 -34.72
C GLU A 334 -5.35 -5.31 -36.16
N LYS A 335 -5.91 -4.30 -36.82
CA LYS A 335 -6.44 -4.38 -38.17
C LYS A 335 -5.55 -3.77 -39.24
N ASP A 336 -4.33 -3.37 -38.90
CA ASP A 336 -3.40 -2.81 -39.85
C ASP A 336 -3.02 -3.85 -40.93
N GLY A 337 -3.00 -3.42 -42.17
CA GLY A 337 -2.96 -4.37 -43.31
C GLY A 337 -1.63 -5.07 -43.52
N ILE A 338 -0.48 -4.54 -43.00
CA ILE A 338 0.86 -5.06 -43.30
C ILE A 338 1.48 -5.69 -42.07
N LEU A 339 1.40 -5.02 -40.90
CA LEU A 339 2.02 -5.45 -39.66
C LEU A 339 1.07 -5.14 -38.49
N PRO A 340 0.03 -5.95 -38.28
CA PRO A 340 -0.92 -5.70 -37.18
C PRO A 340 -0.29 -5.99 -35.83
N THR A 341 -0.76 -5.29 -34.80
CA THR A 341 -0.55 -5.66 -33.40
C THR A 341 -1.42 -6.86 -33.02
N ARG A 342 -1.13 -7.44 -31.88
CA ARG A 342 -2.01 -8.35 -31.15
C ARG A 342 -1.75 -8.14 -29.67
N ILE A 343 -2.81 -7.92 -28.89
CA ILE A 343 -2.76 -7.87 -27.45
C ILE A 343 -3.88 -8.74 -26.89
N THR A 344 -3.52 -9.68 -26.04
CA THR A 344 -4.47 -10.64 -25.46
C THR A 344 -5.06 -10.14 -24.16
N GLY A 345 -4.24 -9.54 -23.32
CA GLY A 345 -4.66 -9.13 -21.97
C GLY A 345 -3.76 -8.11 -21.31
N MET A 346 -4.16 -7.77 -20.08
CA MET A 346 -3.44 -6.93 -19.15
C MET A 346 -2.91 -7.77 -17.99
N GLY A 347 -1.62 -7.66 -17.71
CA GLY A 347 -0.99 -8.14 -16.50
C GLY A 347 -0.98 -7.04 -15.44
N MET A 348 -1.71 -7.25 -14.38
CA MET A 348 -1.69 -6.43 -13.18
C MET A 348 -0.62 -7.03 -12.27
N GLN A 349 0.49 -6.29 -12.00
CA GLN A 349 1.54 -6.83 -11.13
C GLN A 349 1.02 -7.12 -9.73
N SER A 350 0.13 -6.27 -9.22
CA SER A 350 -0.55 -6.48 -7.94
C SER A 350 0.41 -6.60 -6.75
N HIS A 351 1.48 -5.80 -6.76
CA HIS A 351 2.29 -5.56 -5.58
C HIS A 351 1.48 -4.72 -4.59
N CYS A 352 0.77 -5.40 -3.69
CA CYS A 352 -0.19 -4.80 -2.78
C CYS A 352 0.40 -4.51 -1.40
N ASN A 353 -0.29 -3.66 -0.64
CA ASN A 353 -0.16 -3.61 0.81
C ASN A 353 -1.48 -4.02 1.48
N MET A 354 -1.57 -3.93 2.80
CA MET A 354 -2.74 -4.39 3.55
C MET A 354 -4.02 -3.59 3.25
N SER A 355 -3.91 -2.36 2.75
CA SER A 355 -5.07 -1.47 2.51
C SER A 355 -5.14 -0.94 1.08
N SER A 356 -4.03 -0.93 0.34
CA SER A 356 -3.94 -0.35 -1.01
C SER A 356 -3.34 -1.34 -2.02
N PRO A 357 -3.86 -1.36 -3.27
CA PRO A 357 -5.12 -0.73 -3.69
C PRO A 357 -6.30 -1.33 -2.94
N THR A 358 -7.41 -0.60 -2.76
CA THR A 358 -8.63 -1.18 -2.18
C THR A 358 -9.23 -2.22 -3.13
N ALA A 359 -10.05 -3.13 -2.61
CA ALA A 359 -10.77 -4.12 -3.44
C ALA A 359 -11.63 -3.45 -4.51
N ALA A 360 -12.24 -2.32 -4.19
CA ALA A 360 -13.05 -1.55 -5.13
C ALA A 360 -12.19 -0.98 -6.28
N GLN A 361 -11.05 -0.39 -5.97
CA GLN A 361 -10.10 0.13 -6.98
C GLN A 361 -9.57 -0.98 -7.88
N MET A 362 -9.16 -2.11 -7.29
CA MET A 362 -8.69 -3.27 -8.05
C MET A 362 -9.78 -3.81 -8.98
N LYS A 363 -11.00 -3.96 -8.49
CA LYS A 363 -12.15 -4.41 -9.27
C LYS A 363 -12.47 -3.45 -10.42
N GLU A 364 -12.49 -2.14 -10.14
CA GLU A 364 -12.77 -1.11 -11.15
C GLU A 364 -11.72 -1.12 -12.26
N ALA A 365 -10.43 -1.17 -11.91
CA ALA A 365 -9.33 -1.24 -12.85
C ALA A 365 -9.38 -2.52 -13.70
N ALA A 366 -9.53 -3.69 -13.07
CA ALA A 366 -9.63 -4.98 -13.77
C ALA A 366 -10.80 -5.03 -14.76
N ILE A 367 -11.97 -4.51 -14.38
CA ILE A 367 -13.14 -4.39 -15.27
C ILE A 367 -12.84 -3.44 -16.44
N ALA A 368 -12.20 -2.29 -16.17
CA ALA A 368 -11.90 -1.32 -17.21
C ALA A 368 -10.94 -1.89 -18.26
N TYR A 369 -9.90 -2.59 -17.83
CA TYR A 369 -8.94 -3.26 -18.70
C TYR A 369 -9.58 -4.44 -19.44
N GLY A 370 -10.31 -5.31 -18.72
CA GLY A 370 -10.96 -6.48 -19.27
C GLY A 370 -11.93 -6.13 -20.41
N LYS A 371 -12.64 -5.01 -20.29
CA LYS A 371 -13.51 -4.49 -21.38
C LYS A 371 -12.73 -4.10 -22.65
N ILE A 372 -11.44 -3.79 -22.53
CA ILE A 372 -10.61 -3.42 -23.69
C ILE A 372 -9.96 -4.67 -24.30
N VAL A 373 -9.32 -5.51 -23.47
CA VAL A 373 -8.46 -6.59 -23.95
C VAL A 373 -9.02 -8.01 -23.74
N GLY A 374 -9.97 -8.19 -22.86
CA GLY A 374 -10.66 -9.46 -22.58
C GLY A 374 -10.03 -10.28 -21.47
N LYS A 375 -8.72 -10.37 -21.36
CA LYS A 375 -8.03 -11.15 -20.34
C LYS A 375 -7.34 -10.29 -19.29
N ILE A 376 -7.40 -10.74 -18.04
CA ILE A 376 -6.73 -10.13 -16.88
C ILE A 376 -5.90 -11.20 -16.19
N GLN A 377 -4.68 -10.82 -15.79
CA GLN A 377 -3.80 -11.65 -14.99
C GLN A 377 -3.29 -10.86 -13.79
N LEU A 378 -3.28 -11.48 -12.61
CA LEU A 378 -2.47 -11.02 -11.50
C LEU A 378 -1.10 -11.68 -11.65
N THR A 379 -0.07 -10.90 -11.92
CA THR A 379 1.20 -11.43 -12.45
C THR A 379 2.33 -11.50 -11.44
N GLU A 380 2.24 -10.72 -10.36
CA GLU A 380 3.33 -10.54 -9.40
C GLU A 380 2.78 -10.32 -7.98
N LEU A 381 1.67 -10.99 -7.65
CA LEU A 381 0.95 -10.76 -6.41
C LEU A 381 1.82 -11.06 -5.19
N ASP A 382 2.00 -10.04 -4.38
CA ASP A 382 2.52 -10.12 -3.02
C ASP A 382 1.83 -9.06 -2.15
N ILE A 383 1.83 -9.28 -0.82
CA ILE A 383 1.20 -8.35 0.12
C ILE A 383 2.23 -7.93 1.16
N LYS A 384 2.66 -6.70 1.06
CA LYS A 384 3.58 -6.09 2.00
C LYS A 384 2.98 -6.05 3.41
N ALA A 385 3.81 -6.32 4.41
CA ALA A 385 3.42 -6.27 5.81
C ALA A 385 2.90 -4.88 6.20
N SER A 386 1.97 -4.85 7.15
CA SER A 386 1.39 -3.61 7.65
C SER A 386 2.45 -2.70 8.29
N SER A 387 2.22 -1.39 8.27
CA SER A 387 3.10 -0.41 8.94
C SER A 387 3.21 -0.64 10.44
N GLU A 388 2.19 -1.25 11.03
CA GLU A 388 2.10 -1.54 12.46
C GLU A 388 2.83 -2.82 12.87
N PHE A 389 3.12 -3.71 11.91
CA PHE A 389 3.85 -4.94 12.20
C PHE A 389 5.29 -4.61 12.56
N ASP A 390 5.69 -4.97 13.78
CA ASP A 390 7.02 -4.67 14.33
C ASP A 390 8.08 -5.73 13.96
N GLY A 391 7.69 -6.78 13.21
CA GLY A 391 8.56 -7.88 12.78
C GLY A 391 8.80 -8.95 13.83
N THR A 392 8.21 -8.83 15.03
CA THR A 392 8.38 -9.81 16.12
C THR A 392 7.51 -11.05 15.93
N ASP A 393 7.95 -12.19 16.50
CA ASP A 393 7.16 -13.43 16.50
C ASP A 393 5.84 -13.27 17.29
N ALA A 394 5.83 -12.42 18.30
CA ALA A 394 4.61 -12.13 19.08
C ALA A 394 3.51 -11.46 18.25
N ALA A 395 3.87 -10.59 17.31
CA ALA A 395 2.93 -9.90 16.42
C ALA A 395 2.56 -10.72 15.16
N LEU A 396 3.31 -11.79 14.88
CA LEU A 396 3.21 -12.53 13.63
C LEU A 396 1.83 -13.14 13.37
N GLY A 397 1.19 -13.68 14.40
CA GLY A 397 -0.14 -14.30 14.27
C GLY A 397 -1.22 -13.29 13.84
N ALA A 398 -1.20 -12.09 14.40
CA ALA A 398 -2.11 -11.03 14.02
C ALA A 398 -1.86 -10.56 12.58
N GLU A 399 -0.58 -10.41 12.19
CA GLU A 399 -0.20 -10.02 10.85
C GLU A 399 -0.61 -11.07 9.81
N TYR A 400 -0.40 -12.35 10.10
CA TYR A 400 -0.86 -13.46 9.24
C TYR A 400 -2.38 -13.47 9.06
N THR A 401 -3.13 -13.15 10.10
CA THR A 401 -4.59 -13.06 10.02
C THR A 401 -5.01 -11.90 9.11
N LYS A 402 -4.46 -10.70 9.30
CA LYS A 402 -4.73 -9.55 8.41
C LYS A 402 -4.41 -9.89 6.95
N GLN A 403 -3.24 -10.43 6.71
CA GLN A 403 -2.79 -10.83 5.39
C GLN A 403 -3.74 -11.84 4.75
N ALA A 404 -4.21 -12.83 5.49
CA ALA A 404 -5.14 -13.84 4.99
C ALA A 404 -6.45 -13.21 4.49
N TYR A 405 -7.01 -12.27 5.25
CA TYR A 405 -8.21 -11.55 4.81
C TYR A 405 -7.95 -10.66 3.60
N ARG A 406 -6.77 -10.06 3.49
CA ARG A 406 -6.38 -9.30 2.32
C ARG A 406 -6.27 -10.17 1.07
N TYR A 407 -5.67 -11.34 1.16
CA TYR A 407 -5.64 -12.33 0.07
C TYR A 407 -7.05 -12.80 -0.29
N LYS A 408 -7.90 -13.05 0.70
CA LYS A 408 -9.30 -13.42 0.46
C LYS A 408 -10.05 -12.33 -0.32
N GLU A 409 -9.91 -11.08 0.08
CA GLU A 409 -10.53 -9.94 -0.58
C GLU A 409 -10.09 -9.83 -2.05
N ILE A 410 -8.80 -9.95 -2.33
CA ILE A 410 -8.24 -9.92 -3.68
C ILE A 410 -8.77 -11.10 -4.51
N TYR A 411 -8.84 -12.29 -3.93
CA TYR A 411 -9.35 -13.45 -4.63
C TYR A 411 -10.86 -13.35 -4.91
N ASP A 412 -11.62 -12.80 -4.00
CA ASP A 412 -13.05 -12.54 -4.21
C ASP A 412 -13.24 -11.53 -5.37
N VAL A 413 -12.43 -10.48 -5.46
CA VAL A 413 -12.41 -9.55 -6.60
C VAL A 413 -12.12 -10.28 -7.91
N CYS A 414 -11.14 -11.18 -7.95
CA CYS A 414 -10.84 -11.97 -9.15
C CYS A 414 -12.06 -12.78 -9.61
N ARG A 415 -12.72 -13.46 -8.68
CA ARG A 415 -13.93 -14.27 -8.97
C ARG A 415 -15.11 -13.42 -9.44
N GLU A 416 -15.29 -12.24 -8.85
CA GLU A 416 -16.35 -11.31 -9.24
C GLU A 416 -16.12 -10.71 -10.63
N VAL A 417 -14.87 -10.44 -10.98
CA VAL A 417 -14.49 -9.91 -12.31
C VAL A 417 -14.59 -11.01 -13.35
N ASP A 418 -14.13 -12.23 -13.05
CA ASP A 418 -14.21 -13.38 -13.93
C ASP A 418 -15.67 -13.77 -14.27
N ALA A 419 -16.59 -13.60 -13.34
CA ALA A 419 -18.01 -13.84 -13.56
C ALA A 419 -18.67 -12.83 -14.53
N MET A 420 -17.96 -11.81 -14.97
CA MET A 420 -18.48 -10.80 -15.90
C MET A 420 -18.34 -11.26 -17.34
N GLU A 421 -19.40 -11.05 -18.14
CA GLU A 421 -19.40 -11.41 -19.55
C GLU A 421 -18.28 -10.70 -20.34
N GLY A 422 -17.43 -11.49 -20.96
CA GLY A 422 -16.36 -11.01 -21.84
C GLY A 422 -15.06 -10.64 -21.13
N ILE A 423 -14.93 -10.95 -19.85
CA ILE A 423 -13.68 -10.83 -19.09
C ILE A 423 -13.30 -12.22 -18.60
N ASP A 424 -12.03 -12.55 -18.68
CA ASP A 424 -11.43 -13.83 -18.28
C ASP A 424 -10.24 -13.54 -17.39
N VAL A 425 -10.34 -13.88 -16.09
CA VAL A 425 -9.22 -13.79 -15.14
C VAL A 425 -8.50 -15.13 -15.15
N ASN A 426 -7.51 -15.27 -16.00
CA ASN A 426 -6.91 -16.56 -16.32
C ASN A 426 -5.55 -16.83 -15.68
N ASN A 427 -5.13 -15.98 -14.74
CA ASN A 427 -3.88 -16.22 -14.00
C ASN A 427 -3.85 -15.50 -12.66
N ILE A 428 -3.32 -16.20 -11.63
CA ILE A 428 -2.84 -15.62 -10.37
C ILE A 428 -1.42 -16.16 -10.15
N THR A 429 -0.42 -15.28 -10.26
CA THR A 429 0.98 -15.59 -10.00
C THR A 429 1.47 -14.83 -8.77
N LEU A 430 2.02 -15.55 -7.79
CA LEU A 430 2.68 -14.98 -6.63
C LEU A 430 4.12 -14.58 -6.99
N TRP A 431 4.62 -13.45 -6.48
CA TRP A 431 5.99 -13.00 -6.76
C TRP A 431 6.99 -13.62 -5.78
N GLY A 432 7.06 -14.94 -5.79
CA GLY A 432 7.89 -15.79 -4.95
C GLY A 432 7.12 -16.96 -4.37
N VAL A 433 7.79 -17.88 -3.69
CA VAL A 433 7.19 -19.09 -3.13
C VAL A 433 7.06 -19.01 -1.63
N ILE A 434 8.14 -18.70 -0.93
CA ILE A 434 8.23 -18.59 0.53
C ILE A 434 8.66 -17.18 0.94
N ASP A 435 8.26 -16.75 2.13
CA ASP A 435 8.48 -15.39 2.61
C ASP A 435 9.94 -14.95 2.53
N GLY A 436 10.89 -15.78 2.92
CA GLY A 436 12.31 -15.45 2.95
C GLY A 436 12.95 -15.19 1.59
N ASN A 437 12.34 -15.70 0.51
CA ASN A 437 12.85 -15.51 -0.85
C ASN A 437 12.23 -14.27 -1.54
N SER A 438 11.30 -13.56 -0.89
CA SER A 438 10.66 -12.39 -1.47
C SER A 438 11.65 -11.22 -1.61
N TRP A 439 11.53 -10.49 -2.73
CA TRP A 439 12.27 -9.24 -2.96
C TRP A 439 11.98 -8.18 -1.89
N LEU A 440 10.83 -8.26 -1.21
CA LEU A 440 10.44 -7.37 -0.13
C LEU A 440 11.30 -7.52 1.13
N GLN A 441 12.09 -8.59 1.25
CA GLN A 441 13.07 -8.74 2.34
C GLN A 441 14.31 -7.85 2.16
N SER A 442 14.50 -7.24 0.97
CA SER A 442 15.65 -6.38 0.75
C SER A 442 15.51 -5.05 1.49
N GLU A 443 16.63 -4.52 1.98
CA GLU A 443 16.75 -3.24 2.70
C GLU A 443 16.15 -2.02 1.95
N ASN A 444 15.85 -2.19 0.67
CA ASN A 444 15.37 -1.13 -0.22
C ASN A 444 13.96 -1.40 -0.76
N SER A 445 13.24 -2.34 -0.18
CA SER A 445 11.84 -2.53 -0.57
C SER A 445 11.06 -1.26 -0.28
N VAL A 446 10.39 -0.74 -1.29
CA VAL A 446 9.61 0.48 -1.22
C VAL A 446 8.63 0.39 -0.05
N GLY A 447 8.79 1.26 0.94
CA GLY A 447 7.96 1.35 2.14
C GLY A 447 8.21 0.29 3.21
N GLY A 448 9.27 -0.52 3.13
CA GLY A 448 9.86 -1.12 4.33
C GLY A 448 10.42 -0.02 5.22
N ALA A 449 10.63 -0.27 6.50
CA ALA A 449 11.48 0.62 7.27
C ALA A 449 12.77 0.82 6.46
N SER A 450 13.20 2.05 6.32
CA SER A 450 14.37 2.44 5.52
C SER A 450 15.69 1.79 5.97
N ASP A 451 15.66 1.03 7.05
CA ASP A 451 16.79 0.34 7.67
C ASP A 451 16.77 -1.20 7.47
N GLY A 452 15.80 -1.77 6.72
CA GLY A 452 15.68 -3.21 6.52
C GLY A 452 15.39 -4.00 7.80
N SER A 453 14.99 -3.34 8.88
CA SER A 453 14.77 -3.97 10.19
C SER A 453 13.44 -4.68 10.31
N LYS A 454 12.46 -4.41 9.42
CA LYS A 454 11.14 -5.02 9.48
C LYS A 454 11.07 -6.26 8.59
N ARG A 455 10.89 -7.41 9.22
CA ARG A 455 10.55 -8.67 8.56
C ARG A 455 9.31 -8.50 7.69
N GLN A 456 9.37 -8.98 6.46
CA GLN A 456 8.23 -9.06 5.56
C GLN A 456 7.71 -10.50 5.52
N VAL A 457 6.40 -10.64 5.36
CA VAL A 457 5.74 -11.96 5.31
C VAL A 457 4.74 -12.02 4.15
N PRO A 458 5.18 -11.72 2.90
CA PRO A 458 4.27 -11.33 1.82
C PRO A 458 3.52 -12.47 1.13
N LEU A 459 3.93 -13.73 1.33
CA LEU A 459 3.49 -14.86 0.50
C LEU A 459 2.60 -15.85 1.27
N LEU A 460 2.23 -16.98 0.63
CA LEU A 460 1.31 -17.96 1.18
C LEU A 460 2.00 -19.00 2.07
N PHE A 461 3.33 -19.16 1.95
CA PHE A 461 4.12 -20.12 2.67
C PHE A 461 5.24 -19.44 3.43
N ASP A 462 5.52 -19.93 4.63
CA ASP A 462 6.63 -19.47 5.46
C ASP A 462 7.98 -20.10 5.08
N ASP A 463 9.04 -19.73 5.79
CA ASP A 463 10.41 -20.19 5.54
C ASP A 463 10.64 -21.68 5.88
N ASP A 464 9.69 -22.32 6.55
CA ASP A 464 9.68 -23.76 6.82
C ASP A 464 8.77 -24.54 5.86
N TYR A 465 8.34 -23.90 4.74
CA TYR A 465 7.46 -24.44 3.70
C TYR A 465 6.04 -24.78 4.20
N ARG A 466 5.58 -24.13 5.29
CA ARG A 466 4.26 -24.33 5.87
C ARG A 466 3.25 -23.36 5.29
N ALA A 467 2.04 -23.86 5.09
CA ALA A 467 0.92 -23.04 4.65
C ALA A 467 0.51 -22.08 5.77
N LYS A 468 0.58 -20.78 5.45
CA LYS A 468 0.11 -19.70 6.32
C LYS A 468 -1.42 -19.55 6.26
N PRO A 469 -2.06 -18.80 7.17
CA PRO A 469 -3.46 -18.45 7.05
C PRO A 469 -3.85 -17.90 5.67
N ALA A 470 -2.96 -17.15 5.01
CA ALA A 470 -3.14 -16.63 3.65
C ALA A 470 -3.40 -17.72 2.59
N PHE A 471 -2.83 -18.90 2.73
CA PHE A 471 -3.12 -20.05 1.87
C PHE A 471 -4.58 -20.49 2.00
N TYR A 472 -5.11 -20.51 3.22
CA TYR A 472 -6.48 -20.92 3.49
C TYR A 472 -7.51 -19.89 2.99
N ALA A 473 -7.10 -18.65 2.74
CA ALA A 473 -7.95 -17.64 2.08
C ALA A 473 -8.44 -18.10 0.70
N PHE A 474 -7.65 -18.90 0.00
CA PHE A 474 -8.01 -19.47 -1.30
C PHE A 474 -8.73 -20.82 -1.18
N VAL A 475 -8.25 -21.71 -0.31
CA VAL A 475 -8.66 -23.13 -0.35
C VAL A 475 -9.76 -23.49 0.66
N ASP A 476 -9.85 -22.78 1.78
CA ASP A 476 -10.84 -23.00 2.83
C ASP A 476 -10.97 -21.78 3.76
N PRO A 477 -11.65 -20.70 3.31
CA PRO A 477 -11.76 -19.46 4.10
C PRO A 477 -12.43 -19.63 5.48
N GLN A 478 -13.14 -20.77 5.70
CA GLN A 478 -13.77 -21.05 7.00
C GLN A 478 -12.74 -21.40 8.09
N LYS A 479 -11.51 -21.71 7.71
CA LYS A 479 -10.41 -21.93 8.64
C LYS A 479 -9.74 -20.66 9.16
N LEU A 480 -10.06 -19.51 8.58
CA LEU A 480 -9.48 -18.24 9.02
C LEU A 480 -9.97 -17.91 10.43
N GLU A 481 -9.02 -17.47 11.26
CA GLU A 481 -9.38 -16.85 12.53
C GLU A 481 -10.12 -15.53 12.25
N PRO A 482 -11.13 -15.14 13.06
CA PRO A 482 -11.81 -13.87 12.88
C PRO A 482 -10.80 -12.71 12.89
N TYR A 483 -10.92 -11.83 11.89
CA TYR A 483 -10.10 -10.63 11.83
C TYR A 483 -10.54 -9.66 12.93
N THR A 484 -9.59 -9.16 13.73
CA THR A 484 -9.88 -8.13 14.71
C THR A 484 -10.05 -6.79 14.01
N LYS A 485 -11.30 -6.37 13.83
CA LYS A 485 -11.61 -5.05 13.28
C LYS A 485 -11.14 -3.97 14.26
N ARG A 486 -10.70 -2.83 13.72
CA ARG A 486 -10.44 -1.63 14.51
C ARG A 486 -11.57 -0.65 14.32
N ILE A 487 -12.03 -0.04 15.41
CA ILE A 487 -13.06 0.99 15.37
C ILE A 487 -12.62 2.23 16.14
N THR A 488 -12.99 3.36 15.60
CA THR A 488 -12.86 4.65 16.27
C THR A 488 -14.18 4.97 16.95
N VAL A 489 -14.11 5.23 18.23
CA VAL A 489 -15.27 5.67 19.01
C VAL A 489 -15.12 7.17 19.25
N MET A 490 -15.91 7.97 18.53
CA MET A 490 -15.82 9.43 18.58
C MET A 490 -16.40 9.98 19.86
N GLN A 491 -15.89 11.12 20.32
CA GLN A 491 -16.48 11.86 21.41
C GLN A 491 -17.92 12.27 21.08
N ALA A 492 -18.85 12.04 22.02
CA ALA A 492 -20.25 12.36 21.84
C ALA A 492 -20.47 13.85 21.59
N SER A 493 -21.42 14.17 20.72
CA SER A 493 -21.85 15.57 20.52
C SER A 493 -22.49 16.13 21.79
N ALA A 494 -22.18 17.39 22.07
CA ALA A 494 -22.85 18.15 23.13
C ALA A 494 -24.29 18.62 22.75
N GLY A 495 -24.72 18.40 21.48
CA GLY A 495 -26.01 18.78 20.94
C GLY A 495 -27.16 17.88 21.36
N GLU A 496 -28.31 18.03 20.69
CA GLU A 496 -29.51 17.23 21.00
C GLU A 496 -29.33 15.74 20.61
N ASP A 497 -28.57 15.45 19.53
CA ASP A 497 -28.20 14.08 19.12
C ASP A 497 -26.75 13.81 19.48
N ARG A 498 -26.53 13.03 20.54
CA ARG A 498 -25.15 12.65 20.94
C ARG A 498 -24.39 11.83 19.93
N TYR A 499 -25.08 11.16 19.00
CA TYR A 499 -24.47 10.27 17.99
C TYR A 499 -24.09 11.01 16.70
N GLN A 500 -24.36 12.32 16.62
CA GLN A 500 -24.11 13.12 15.41
C GLN A 500 -22.65 13.00 14.91
N ASN A 501 -21.67 12.92 15.81
CA ASN A 501 -20.24 12.81 15.49
C ASN A 501 -19.76 11.35 15.37
N GLY A 502 -20.65 10.37 15.57
CA GLY A 502 -20.27 8.96 15.62
C GLY A 502 -20.13 8.35 14.24
N ILE A 503 -19.19 7.43 14.10
CA ILE A 503 -18.98 6.64 12.87
C ILE A 503 -19.94 5.45 12.91
N GLN A 504 -20.64 5.20 11.80
CA GLN A 504 -21.54 4.07 11.66
C GLN A 504 -20.81 2.83 11.15
N TYR A 505 -21.00 1.70 11.81
CA TYR A 505 -20.42 0.41 11.45
C TYR A 505 -21.54 -0.60 11.14
N GLY A 506 -21.44 -1.30 10.00
CA GLY A 506 -22.37 -2.36 9.60
C GLY A 506 -22.05 -3.70 10.28
N ILE A 507 -23.06 -4.55 10.47
CA ILE A 507 -22.91 -5.92 10.98
C ILE A 507 -23.00 -6.88 9.81
N ASP A 508 -21.97 -7.72 9.61
CA ASP A 508 -21.87 -8.61 8.46
C ASP A 508 -23.02 -9.66 8.44
N GLY A 509 -23.62 -9.85 7.28
CA GLY A 509 -24.66 -10.85 7.05
C GLY A 509 -26.06 -10.46 7.49
N MET A 510 -26.25 -9.22 7.94
CA MET A 510 -27.54 -8.69 8.40
C MET A 510 -27.67 -7.21 8.02
N ASP A 511 -28.89 -6.75 7.77
CA ASP A 511 -29.19 -5.33 7.60
C ASP A 511 -29.30 -4.65 8.98
N ALA A 512 -28.13 -4.47 9.59
CA ALA A 512 -27.98 -3.83 10.89
C ALA A 512 -26.70 -3.01 10.96
N SER A 513 -26.74 -1.94 11.76
CA SER A 513 -25.58 -1.08 11.98
C SER A 513 -25.56 -0.51 13.39
N PHE A 514 -24.41 -0.02 13.82
CA PHE A 514 -24.30 0.65 15.12
C PHE A 514 -23.39 1.87 15.05
N ILE A 515 -23.65 2.82 15.97
CA ILE A 515 -22.86 4.04 16.12
C ILE A 515 -22.40 4.12 17.58
N PRO A 516 -21.10 3.88 17.87
CA PRO A 516 -20.54 4.07 19.18
C PRO A 516 -20.04 5.51 19.36
N VAL A 517 -20.31 6.10 20.53
CA VAL A 517 -19.72 7.39 20.95
C VAL A 517 -19.38 7.32 22.45
N TRP A 518 -18.49 8.18 22.91
CA TRP A 518 -18.06 8.22 24.31
C TRP A 518 -18.11 9.63 24.88
N ASP A 519 -18.26 9.73 26.19
CA ASP A 519 -17.97 10.92 26.98
C ASP A 519 -17.27 10.53 28.30
N GLU A 520 -17.01 11.49 29.19
CA GLU A 520 -16.35 11.24 30.48
C GLU A 520 -17.14 10.28 31.40
N ASP A 521 -18.43 10.14 31.18
CA ASP A 521 -19.31 9.29 31.97
C ASP A 521 -19.35 7.84 31.46
N GLY A 522 -19.11 7.59 30.14
CA GLY A 522 -19.15 6.25 29.59
C GLY A 522 -19.26 6.11 28.07
N LEU A 523 -19.54 4.87 27.68
CA LEU A 523 -19.77 4.46 26.29
C LEU A 523 -21.28 4.43 25.99
N TYR A 524 -21.66 5.02 24.86
CA TYR A 524 -23.03 5.01 24.35
C TYR A 524 -23.02 4.37 22.96
N VAL A 525 -23.92 3.43 22.72
CA VAL A 525 -23.99 2.73 21.43
C VAL A 525 -25.45 2.72 20.97
N LYS A 526 -25.70 3.25 19.79
CA LYS A 526 -27.00 3.20 19.12
C LYS A 526 -26.93 2.13 18.03
N VAL A 527 -27.83 1.15 18.09
CA VAL A 527 -27.88 0.05 17.11
C VAL A 527 -29.23 0.12 16.40
N SER A 528 -29.17 0.18 15.06
CA SER A 528 -30.34 0.13 14.17
C SER A 528 -30.39 -1.22 13.48
N VAL A 529 -31.53 -1.86 13.45
CA VAL A 529 -31.75 -3.18 12.86
C VAL A 529 -33.00 -3.14 11.98
N SER A 530 -32.85 -3.52 10.70
CA SER A 530 -33.97 -3.70 9.77
C SER A 530 -34.40 -5.18 9.79
N ASP A 531 -35.51 -5.45 10.39
CA ASP A 531 -36.08 -6.80 10.54
C ASP A 531 -37.59 -6.79 10.42
N ALA A 532 -38.12 -7.27 9.31
CA ALA A 532 -39.53 -7.36 9.02
C ALA A 532 -40.26 -8.49 9.76
N SER A 533 -39.53 -9.40 10.43
CA SER A 533 -40.09 -10.56 11.13
C SER A 533 -39.85 -10.45 12.64
N ALA A 534 -40.88 -10.29 13.44
CA ALA A 534 -40.73 -10.23 14.90
C ALA A 534 -40.73 -11.63 15.52
N ASP A 535 -39.65 -11.99 16.21
CA ASP A 535 -39.52 -13.20 17.01
C ASP A 535 -39.28 -12.87 18.50
N ALA A 536 -39.68 -13.74 19.38
CA ALA A 536 -39.51 -13.53 20.82
C ALA A 536 -38.02 -13.64 21.27
N SER A 537 -37.18 -14.17 20.45
CA SER A 537 -35.71 -14.31 20.65
C SER A 537 -34.92 -13.11 20.19
N ASP A 538 -35.53 -12.16 19.42
CA ASP A 538 -34.85 -11.03 18.83
C ASP A 538 -34.32 -10.11 19.94
N LYS A 539 -33.01 -9.89 19.88
CA LYS A 539 -32.26 -9.08 20.83
C LYS A 539 -30.98 -8.53 20.24
N VAL A 540 -30.52 -7.46 20.83
CA VAL A 540 -29.19 -6.88 20.60
C VAL A 540 -28.41 -6.94 21.89
N GLU A 541 -27.15 -7.32 21.79
CA GLU A 541 -26.22 -7.44 22.91
C GLU A 541 -24.96 -6.64 22.62
N LEU A 542 -24.53 -5.82 23.57
CA LEU A 542 -23.27 -5.09 23.58
C LEU A 542 -22.34 -5.76 24.59
N TYR A 543 -21.13 -6.06 24.14
CA TYR A 543 -20.04 -6.63 24.91
C TYR A 543 -18.88 -5.67 24.97
N VAL A 544 -18.29 -5.45 26.13
CA VAL A 544 -17.14 -4.55 26.30
C VAL A 544 -16.13 -5.19 27.27
N ASP A 545 -14.88 -5.26 26.81
CA ASP A 545 -13.70 -5.55 27.61
C ASP A 545 -12.92 -4.24 27.81
N TRP A 546 -13.06 -3.65 28.97
CA TRP A 546 -12.48 -2.35 29.29
C TRP A 546 -10.96 -2.36 29.46
N GLU A 547 -10.40 -3.50 29.74
CA GLU A 547 -8.96 -3.67 29.92
C GLU A 547 -8.25 -3.93 28.58
N ASN A 548 -9.02 -4.08 27.49
CA ASN A 548 -8.50 -4.44 26.16
C ASN A 548 -7.61 -5.69 26.22
N SER A 549 -8.00 -6.64 27.08
CA SER A 549 -7.21 -7.84 27.32
C SER A 549 -7.25 -8.83 26.16
N MET A 550 -8.34 -8.81 25.39
CA MET A 550 -8.55 -9.60 24.17
C MET A 550 -8.16 -11.08 24.35
N CYS A 551 -8.66 -11.70 25.39
CA CYS A 551 -8.28 -13.07 25.77
C CYS A 551 -9.45 -13.88 26.33
N ASP A 552 -9.23 -15.19 26.50
CA ASP A 552 -10.15 -16.08 27.19
C ASP A 552 -10.23 -15.74 28.68
N GLY A 553 -11.46 -15.69 29.19
CA GLY A 553 -11.70 -15.39 30.60
C GLY A 553 -11.56 -13.93 30.99
N ALA A 554 -11.57 -13.02 30.01
CA ALA A 554 -11.62 -11.57 30.21
C ALA A 554 -12.82 -11.15 31.10
N ASP A 555 -12.69 -10.01 31.78
CA ASP A 555 -13.81 -9.39 32.50
C ASP A 555 -14.70 -8.61 31.54
N ILE A 556 -15.72 -9.26 31.03
CA ILE A 556 -16.59 -8.75 29.97
C ILE A 556 -17.86 -8.14 30.57
N THR A 557 -18.08 -6.87 30.29
CA THR A 557 -19.39 -6.23 30.54
C THR A 557 -20.33 -6.57 29.37
N CYS A 558 -21.45 -7.24 29.67
CA CYS A 558 -22.51 -7.53 28.70
C CYS A 558 -23.81 -6.81 29.06
N VAL A 559 -24.39 -6.11 28.07
CA VAL A 559 -25.72 -5.48 28.20
C VAL A 559 -26.60 -5.95 27.06
N SER A 560 -27.77 -6.49 27.37
CA SER A 560 -28.74 -6.98 26.38
C SER A 560 -30.00 -6.11 26.33
N ARG A 561 -30.56 -5.92 25.13
CA ARG A 561 -31.85 -5.27 24.87
C ARG A 561 -32.69 -6.16 23.96
N SER A 562 -33.92 -6.41 24.36
CA SER A 562 -34.87 -7.14 23.51
C SER A 562 -35.52 -6.20 22.49
N ARG A 563 -35.84 -6.69 21.31
CA ARG A 563 -36.69 -5.98 20.35
C ARG A 563 -37.98 -5.44 20.94
N THR A 564 -38.56 -6.19 21.91
CA THR A 564 -39.81 -5.75 22.60
C THR A 564 -39.64 -4.50 23.45
N ASP A 565 -38.38 -4.11 23.74
CA ASP A 565 -38.06 -2.91 24.52
C ASP A 565 -37.86 -1.68 23.60
N ALA A 566 -37.86 -1.87 22.28
CA ALA A 566 -37.64 -0.85 21.27
C ALA A 566 -38.94 -0.41 20.59
N ALA A 567 -38.98 0.81 20.10
CA ALA A 567 -39.99 1.25 19.14
C ALA A 567 -39.66 0.68 17.76
N VAL A 568 -40.62 -0.02 17.17
CA VAL A 568 -40.50 -0.58 15.81
C VAL A 568 -41.36 0.26 14.88
N ASP A 569 -40.78 0.69 13.75
CA ASP A 569 -41.51 1.44 12.74
C ASP A 569 -42.40 0.57 11.82
N GLU A 570 -43.04 1.20 10.82
CA GLU A 570 -43.96 0.50 9.87
C GLU A 570 -43.23 -0.46 8.93
N ASP A 571 -41.91 -0.24 8.69
CA ASP A 571 -41.06 -1.03 7.82
C ASP A 571 -40.35 -2.18 8.58
N GLY A 572 -40.51 -2.23 9.92
CA GLY A 572 -39.89 -3.24 10.77
C GLY A 572 -38.53 -2.85 11.31
N GLU A 573 -38.07 -1.60 11.04
CA GLU A 573 -36.84 -1.09 11.62
C GLU A 573 -37.02 -0.76 13.08
N TYR A 574 -36.03 -1.13 13.90
CA TYR A 574 -36.00 -0.77 15.32
C TYR A 574 -34.63 -0.32 15.76
N THR A 575 -34.59 0.56 16.73
CA THR A 575 -33.37 1.10 17.30
C THR A 575 -33.31 0.82 18.79
N VAL A 576 -32.17 0.35 19.27
CA VAL A 576 -31.86 0.22 20.70
C VAL A 576 -30.65 1.06 21.07
N GLU A 577 -30.70 1.61 22.27
CA GLU A 577 -29.55 2.39 22.79
C GLU A 577 -28.99 1.72 24.05
N PHE A 578 -27.67 1.75 24.12
CA PHE A 578 -26.91 1.28 25.28
C PHE A 578 -26.21 2.45 25.94
N GLU A 579 -26.19 2.44 27.24
CA GLU A 579 -25.37 3.31 28.09
C GLU A 579 -24.57 2.41 29.04
N VAL A 580 -23.27 2.42 28.92
CA VAL A 580 -22.37 1.65 29.80
C VAL A 580 -21.46 2.63 30.50
N ARG A 581 -21.73 2.83 31.77
CA ARG A 581 -21.00 3.80 32.59
C ARG A 581 -19.67 3.22 33.03
N ASN A 582 -18.63 3.75 32.46
CA ASN A 582 -17.24 3.53 32.84
C ASN A 582 -16.46 4.75 32.33
N GLY A 583 -15.83 5.49 33.20
CA GLY A 583 -15.11 6.71 32.79
C GLY A 583 -14.17 6.43 31.65
N ILE A 584 -14.30 7.16 30.55
CA ILE A 584 -13.45 7.02 29.35
C ILE A 584 -12.66 8.32 29.18
N SER A 585 -11.42 8.18 28.70
CA SER A 585 -10.55 9.30 28.37
C SER A 585 -10.09 9.20 26.91
N THR A 586 -9.67 10.33 26.34
CA THR A 586 -9.06 10.36 25.00
C THR A 586 -7.93 9.36 24.88
N ALA A 587 -7.84 8.71 23.74
CA ALA A 587 -6.87 7.67 23.41
C ALA A 587 -6.97 6.39 24.26
N GLN A 588 -8.03 6.25 25.07
CA GLN A 588 -8.25 5.01 25.78
C GLN A 588 -8.66 3.90 24.82
N GLY A 589 -7.87 2.82 24.78
CA GLY A 589 -8.20 1.59 24.10
C GLY A 589 -9.06 0.67 24.96
N PHE A 590 -10.04 0.01 24.35
CA PHE A 590 -10.82 -1.07 24.92
C PHE A 590 -11.27 -2.01 23.80
N ALA A 591 -11.80 -3.20 24.13
CA ALA A 591 -12.34 -4.07 23.10
C ALA A 591 -13.85 -4.17 23.22
N MET A 592 -14.57 -4.25 22.10
CA MET A 592 -16.03 -4.38 22.10
C MET A 592 -16.56 -5.22 20.94
N ASP A 593 -17.75 -5.78 21.15
CA ASP A 593 -18.50 -6.44 20.08
C ASP A 593 -19.99 -6.13 20.21
N VAL A 594 -20.68 -6.12 19.08
CA VAL A 594 -22.13 -5.98 19.02
C VAL A 594 -22.71 -7.20 18.34
N ALA A 595 -23.64 -7.88 18.99
CA ALA A 595 -24.31 -9.04 18.43
C ALA A 595 -25.80 -8.83 18.33
N VAL A 596 -26.39 -9.21 17.21
CA VAL A 596 -27.85 -9.20 16.97
C VAL A 596 -28.32 -10.64 16.81
N THR A 597 -29.37 -11.00 17.51
CA THR A 597 -30.07 -12.26 17.33
C THR A 597 -31.40 -11.99 16.64
N ASP A 598 -31.62 -12.63 15.48
CA ASP A 598 -32.85 -12.58 14.70
C ASP A 598 -33.33 -14.00 14.42
N ALA A 599 -34.56 -14.31 14.80
CA ALA A 599 -35.22 -15.62 14.61
C ALA A 599 -34.33 -16.80 15.07
N GLY A 600 -33.54 -16.59 16.13
CA GLY A 600 -32.60 -17.57 16.68
C GLY A 600 -31.24 -17.70 15.95
N SER A 601 -31.03 -16.97 14.88
CA SER A 601 -29.71 -16.80 14.23
C SER A 601 -28.96 -15.65 14.89
N ARG A 602 -27.64 -15.80 15.08
CA ARG A 602 -26.82 -14.77 15.73
C ARG A 602 -25.84 -14.19 14.71
N TYR A 603 -25.79 -12.89 14.64
CA TYR A 603 -24.88 -12.09 13.82
C TYR A 603 -24.04 -11.22 14.75
N ALA A 604 -22.76 -11.16 14.57
CA ALA A 604 -21.86 -10.35 15.38
C ALA A 604 -20.99 -9.44 14.53
N PHE A 605 -20.60 -8.31 15.08
CA PHE A 605 -19.76 -7.37 14.34
C PHE A 605 -18.37 -7.95 14.07
N ASN A 606 -17.75 -8.60 15.08
CA ASN A 606 -16.42 -9.18 14.90
C ASN A 606 -16.35 -10.65 15.33
N ASP A 607 -16.87 -11.05 16.49
CA ASP A 607 -16.80 -12.43 16.96
C ASP A 607 -17.85 -13.32 16.30
N SER A 608 -17.51 -13.83 15.12
CA SER A 608 -18.34 -14.78 14.37
C SER A 608 -18.38 -16.19 14.99
N LYS A 609 -17.54 -16.49 16.00
CA LYS A 609 -17.52 -17.79 16.69
C LYS A 609 -18.57 -17.88 17.80
N GLY A 610 -19.09 -16.76 18.25
CA GLY A 610 -20.15 -16.71 19.26
C GLY A 610 -19.66 -16.99 20.68
N GLU A 611 -18.42 -16.66 20.98
CA GLU A 611 -17.76 -16.89 22.28
C GLU A 611 -17.79 -15.67 23.21
N GLN A 612 -18.54 -14.59 22.87
CA GLN A 612 -18.56 -13.29 23.53
C GLN A 612 -18.85 -13.37 25.05
N ASP A 613 -19.56 -14.40 25.51
CA ASP A 613 -19.89 -14.57 26.94
C ASP A 613 -18.69 -15.03 27.78
N SER A 614 -17.61 -15.51 27.14
CA SER A 614 -16.49 -16.16 27.85
C SER A 614 -15.12 -15.72 27.39
N SER A 615 -15.05 -15.03 26.25
CA SER A 615 -13.80 -14.61 25.62
C SER A 615 -13.98 -13.28 24.90
N SER A 616 -13.04 -12.37 25.06
CA SER A 616 -12.94 -11.13 24.29
C SER A 616 -11.91 -11.22 23.15
N LYS A 617 -11.30 -12.40 22.95
CA LYS A 617 -10.24 -12.64 21.97
C LYS A 617 -10.58 -12.15 20.57
N TYR A 618 -11.85 -12.23 20.20
CA TYR A 618 -12.34 -11.84 18.87
C TYR A 618 -13.20 -10.56 18.89
N PHE A 619 -13.08 -9.74 19.91
CA PHE A 619 -13.74 -8.42 19.91
C PHE A 619 -13.00 -7.47 18.98
N ALA A 620 -13.72 -6.46 18.49
CA ALA A 620 -13.09 -5.36 17.78
C ALA A 620 -12.27 -4.50 18.75
N SER A 621 -11.07 -4.10 18.34
CA SER A 621 -10.28 -3.13 19.10
C SER A 621 -10.85 -1.74 18.88
N ALA A 622 -11.23 -1.08 19.95
CA ALA A 622 -11.83 0.24 19.95
C ALA A 622 -10.90 1.27 20.58
N VAL A 623 -10.87 2.47 20.02
CA VAL A 623 -10.11 3.60 20.59
C VAL A 623 -10.99 4.82 20.69
N ALA A 624 -10.99 5.46 21.85
CA ALA A 624 -11.71 6.71 22.11
C ALA A 624 -10.98 7.89 21.47
N LYS A 625 -11.60 8.55 20.50
CA LYS A 625 -11.01 9.68 19.78
C LYS A 625 -11.77 10.98 20.08
N PRO A 626 -11.04 12.10 20.18
CA PRO A 626 -11.63 13.40 20.42
C PRO A 626 -12.33 13.91 19.17
N TYR A 627 -13.27 14.82 19.41
CA TYR A 627 -13.94 15.63 18.40
C TYR A 627 -13.93 17.07 18.89
N THR A 628 -13.66 18.02 18.03
CA THR A 628 -13.65 19.43 18.43
C THR A 628 -14.53 20.30 17.57
N VAL A 629 -15.05 21.38 18.18
CA VAL A 629 -15.78 22.42 17.47
C VAL A 629 -14.94 23.70 17.53
N ILE A 630 -14.56 24.19 16.36
CA ILE A 630 -13.79 25.42 16.23
C ILE A 630 -14.78 26.60 16.17
N THR A 631 -14.71 27.45 17.16
CA THR A 631 -15.58 28.62 17.26
C THR A 631 -15.32 29.63 16.16
N GLY A 632 -16.34 30.20 15.56
CA GLY A 632 -16.23 31.31 14.62
C GLY A 632 -15.58 32.52 15.29
N ALA A 633 -14.61 33.12 14.62
CA ALA A 633 -13.84 34.26 15.15
C ALA A 633 -14.75 35.46 15.43
N PRO A 634 -14.56 36.15 16.55
CA PRO A 634 -15.31 37.36 16.85
C PRO A 634 -15.03 38.46 15.81
N LYS A 635 -15.94 39.37 15.61
CA LYS A 635 -15.83 40.51 14.68
C LYS A 635 -14.64 41.44 15.00
N GLN A 636 -14.00 41.30 16.15
CA GLN A 636 -12.72 41.97 16.47
C GLN A 636 -11.60 41.17 15.83
N ALA A 637 -10.73 41.86 15.07
CA ALA A 637 -9.62 41.23 14.40
C ALA A 637 -8.68 40.58 15.44
N ILE A 638 -8.40 39.30 15.30
CA ILE A 638 -7.28 38.63 15.97
C ILE A 638 -6.01 39.23 15.39
N VAL A 639 -5.09 39.67 16.24
CA VAL A 639 -3.83 40.30 15.84
C VAL A 639 -2.72 39.28 16.03
N ILE A 640 -2.13 38.83 14.93
CA ILE A 640 -1.03 37.84 14.96
C ILE A 640 0.25 38.54 15.36
N ASP A 641 0.52 38.63 16.67
CA ASP A 641 1.70 39.34 17.23
C ASP A 641 2.45 38.55 18.33
N GLY A 642 2.02 37.31 18.60
CA GLY A 642 2.57 36.42 19.61
C GLY A 642 2.09 36.75 21.03
N SER A 643 1.00 37.50 21.17
CA SER A 643 0.39 37.81 22.45
C SER A 643 -1.03 37.28 22.50
N ILE A 644 -1.46 36.82 23.68
CA ILE A 644 -2.81 36.25 23.84
C ILE A 644 -3.82 37.40 23.96
N ASP A 645 -4.64 37.58 22.94
CA ASP A 645 -5.73 38.55 22.90
C ASP A 645 -6.95 38.12 23.70
N GLU A 646 -7.77 39.07 24.15
CA GLU A 646 -9.07 38.80 24.82
C GLU A 646 -10.01 37.94 23.92
N ALA A 647 -9.87 38.03 22.58
CA ALA A 647 -10.67 37.25 21.64
C ALA A 647 -10.54 35.72 21.86
N TRP A 648 -9.40 35.27 22.30
CA TRP A 648 -9.12 33.87 22.57
C TRP A 648 -9.86 33.31 23.80
N GLU A 649 -10.46 34.16 24.63
CA GLU A 649 -11.28 33.71 25.75
C GLU A 649 -12.57 32.99 25.28
N GLU A 650 -13.04 33.28 24.07
CA GLU A 650 -14.24 32.68 23.47
C GLU A 650 -13.97 31.34 22.82
N ALA A 651 -12.71 31.00 22.55
CA ALA A 651 -12.32 29.74 21.94
C ALA A 651 -12.20 28.62 22.99
N GLY A 652 -12.77 27.45 22.66
CA GLY A 652 -12.56 26.23 23.43
C GLY A 652 -11.10 25.78 23.39
N GLU A 653 -10.66 25.11 24.45
CA GLU A 653 -9.33 24.50 24.49
C GLU A 653 -9.35 23.16 23.77
N ILE A 654 -8.33 22.91 22.93
CA ILE A 654 -8.10 21.64 22.23
C ILE A 654 -6.93 20.95 22.94
N PRO A 655 -7.20 19.89 23.74
CA PRO A 655 -6.17 19.24 24.53
C PRO A 655 -5.29 18.33 23.66
N LEU A 656 -3.99 18.56 23.66
CA LEU A 656 -3.01 17.66 23.06
C LEU A 656 -2.60 16.60 24.10
N THR A 657 -3.04 15.36 23.93
CA THR A 657 -2.89 14.30 24.93
C THR A 657 -2.14 13.08 24.43
N ILE A 658 -1.99 12.93 23.13
CA ILE A 658 -1.28 11.80 22.52
C ILE A 658 0.22 12.09 22.54
N ARG A 659 0.99 11.16 23.09
CA ARG A 659 2.43 11.31 23.26
C ARG A 659 3.17 10.19 22.55
N THR A 660 4.09 10.56 21.67
CA THR A 660 4.99 9.62 20.99
C THR A 660 6.41 9.89 21.42
N GLY A 661 7.19 8.89 21.77
CA GLY A 661 8.51 9.06 22.36
C GLY A 661 8.45 9.44 23.84
N SER A 662 9.27 10.39 24.27
CA SER A 662 9.35 10.85 25.66
C SER A 662 9.32 12.38 25.76
N PRO A 663 8.32 13.05 25.20
CA PRO A 663 8.23 14.51 25.23
C PRO A 663 8.02 15.02 26.65
N LYS A 664 8.66 16.13 26.98
CA LYS A 664 8.48 16.90 28.23
C LYS A 664 7.51 18.07 28.03
N ALA A 665 7.42 18.56 26.80
CA ALA A 665 6.54 19.64 26.44
C ALA A 665 5.07 19.32 26.73
N VAL A 666 4.31 20.34 27.05
CA VAL A 666 2.84 20.34 27.12
C VAL A 666 2.32 21.59 26.43
N ALA A 667 1.13 21.52 25.85
CA ALA A 667 0.55 22.67 25.17
C ALA A 667 -0.92 22.87 25.52
N SER A 668 -1.33 24.13 25.67
CA SER A 668 -2.71 24.58 25.61
C SER A 668 -2.95 25.20 24.25
N VAL A 669 -3.87 24.64 23.47
CA VAL A 669 -4.14 25.06 22.09
C VAL A 669 -5.58 25.50 21.95
N LYS A 670 -5.81 26.56 21.19
CA LYS A 670 -7.13 27.07 20.82
C LYS A 670 -7.18 27.32 19.33
N ALA A 671 -8.36 27.14 18.72
CA ALA A 671 -8.59 27.43 17.34
C ALA A 671 -9.86 28.29 17.16
N MET A 672 -9.83 29.18 16.19
CA MET A 672 -10.97 29.95 15.70
C MET A 672 -10.93 30.03 14.18
N TRP A 673 -12.04 30.35 13.55
CA TRP A 673 -12.09 30.47 12.10
C TRP A 673 -12.97 31.64 11.64
N ASP A 674 -12.62 32.16 10.47
CA ASP A 674 -13.50 33.04 9.68
C ASP A 674 -13.45 32.65 8.19
N LYS A 675 -14.08 33.40 7.35
CA LYS A 675 -14.14 33.12 5.90
C LYS A 675 -12.80 33.15 5.17
N ASP A 676 -11.77 33.73 5.77
CA ASP A 676 -10.46 33.94 5.16
C ASP A 676 -9.38 33.05 5.81
N TYR A 677 -9.51 32.71 7.11
CA TYR A 677 -8.45 32.06 7.88
C TYR A 677 -8.95 31.07 8.93
N LEU A 678 -8.13 30.04 9.17
CA LEU A 678 -8.09 29.25 10.39
C LEU A 678 -7.04 29.89 11.31
N TYR A 679 -7.46 30.34 12.50
CA TYR A 679 -6.60 30.93 13.51
C TYR A 679 -6.23 29.90 14.55
N ILE A 680 -4.95 29.83 14.94
CA ILE A 680 -4.42 28.94 15.97
C ILE A 680 -3.63 29.74 16.99
N LEU A 681 -3.90 29.46 18.26
CA LEU A 681 -3.09 29.89 19.38
C LEU A 681 -2.54 28.65 20.10
N ALA A 682 -1.24 28.50 20.22
CA ALA A 682 -0.61 27.46 20.99
C ALA A 682 0.30 28.09 22.06
N ALA A 683 0.01 27.82 23.33
CA ALA A 683 0.89 28.14 24.46
C ALA A 683 1.60 26.85 24.87
N VAL A 684 2.86 26.74 24.50
CA VAL A 684 3.70 25.57 24.76
C VAL A 684 4.57 25.83 26.01
N THR A 685 4.44 24.94 26.97
CA THR A 685 5.35 24.89 28.14
C THR A 685 6.40 23.84 27.85
N ASP A 686 7.64 24.28 27.75
CA ASP A 686 8.80 23.45 27.45
C ASP A 686 10.00 23.94 28.28
N PRO A 687 10.59 23.06 29.11
CA PRO A 687 11.66 23.44 29.99
C PRO A 687 12.98 23.74 29.27
N GLU A 688 13.18 23.30 28.04
CA GLU A 688 14.45 23.41 27.32
C GLU A 688 14.22 23.58 25.82
N LEU A 689 14.29 24.79 25.29
CA LEU A 689 14.10 25.10 23.88
C LEU A 689 15.32 24.76 23.04
N ASP A 690 15.17 23.92 22.02
CA ASP A 690 16.24 23.45 21.15
C ASP A 690 15.88 23.61 19.64
N LYS A 691 16.80 24.22 18.89
CA LYS A 691 16.78 24.23 17.41
C LYS A 691 18.18 24.01 16.82
N GLN A 692 19.01 23.22 17.49
CA GLN A 692 20.37 22.94 17.02
C GLN A 692 20.43 22.11 15.74
N SER A 693 19.42 21.35 15.45
CA SER A 693 19.34 20.56 14.21
C SER A 693 19.10 21.44 12.98
N GLU A 694 19.69 21.06 11.84
CA GLU A 694 19.35 21.64 10.53
C GLU A 694 18.01 21.10 9.98
N GLN A 695 17.49 20.00 10.55
CA GLN A 695 16.21 19.42 10.19
C GLN A 695 15.10 20.08 11.00
N ALA A 696 14.16 20.74 10.33
CA ALA A 696 13.12 21.50 10.99
C ALA A 696 12.20 20.67 11.92
N HIS A 697 11.99 19.39 11.62
CA HIS A 697 11.20 18.47 12.45
C HIS A 697 11.96 17.97 13.70
N GLU A 698 13.24 18.27 13.81
CA GLU A 698 14.10 18.03 14.97
C GLU A 698 14.38 19.32 15.74
N GLN A 699 13.50 20.32 15.63
CA GLN A 699 13.50 21.57 16.37
C GLN A 699 12.20 21.70 17.15
N ASP A 700 12.25 22.33 18.32
CA ASP A 700 11.03 22.67 19.07
C ASP A 700 10.14 23.56 18.23
N SER A 701 8.99 23.02 17.89
CA SER A 701 8.06 23.65 16.96
C SER A 701 6.62 23.21 17.20
N PHE A 702 5.72 24.05 16.73
CA PHE A 702 4.30 23.72 16.66
C PHE A 702 3.89 23.49 15.21
N GLU A 703 3.09 22.49 14.96
CA GLU A 703 2.61 22.12 13.64
C GLU A 703 1.10 22.18 13.56
N VAL A 704 0.60 22.70 12.44
CA VAL A 704 -0.81 22.72 12.07
C VAL A 704 -0.95 21.95 10.77
N PHE A 705 -1.73 20.90 10.80
CA PHE A 705 -2.08 20.10 9.64
C PHE A 705 -3.56 20.32 9.33
N VAL A 706 -3.88 20.59 8.09
CA VAL A 706 -5.24 20.87 7.63
C VAL A 706 -5.53 20.10 6.35
N ASP A 707 -6.64 19.40 6.33
CA ASP A 707 -7.31 18.83 5.16
C ASP A 707 -8.64 19.59 5.02
N GLU A 708 -8.67 20.54 4.08
CA GLU A 708 -9.78 21.51 3.98
C GLU A 708 -11.11 20.85 3.59
N ASN A 709 -11.07 19.72 2.87
CA ASN A 709 -12.28 19.02 2.44
C ASN A 709 -12.65 17.80 3.32
N ASN A 710 -11.84 17.50 4.37
CA ASN A 710 -11.99 16.34 5.26
C ASN A 710 -12.05 14.99 4.52
N HIS A 711 -11.38 14.86 3.37
CA HIS A 711 -11.40 13.65 2.57
C HIS A 711 -10.60 12.51 3.19
N LYS A 712 -9.63 12.83 4.07
CA LYS A 712 -8.80 11.85 4.80
C LYS A 712 -8.05 10.90 3.86
N SER A 713 -7.47 11.45 2.81
CA SER A 713 -6.71 10.68 1.82
C SER A 713 -5.43 10.07 2.40
N ASP A 714 -4.94 8.98 1.81
CA ASP A 714 -3.69 8.32 2.23
C ASP A 714 -2.42 9.13 1.88
N ALA A 715 -2.55 10.13 1.02
CA ALA A 715 -1.46 11.02 0.60
C ALA A 715 -1.99 12.44 0.40
N TYR A 716 -1.12 13.44 0.58
CA TYR A 716 -1.49 14.86 0.44
C TYR A 716 -2.07 15.18 -0.92
N GLU A 717 -3.28 15.72 -0.93
CA GLU A 717 -3.97 16.32 -2.08
C GLU A 717 -3.70 17.84 -2.18
N ASP A 718 -4.32 18.53 -3.14
CA ASP A 718 -4.03 19.96 -3.38
C ASP A 718 -4.50 20.88 -2.23
N ASP A 719 -5.48 20.45 -1.44
CA ASP A 719 -6.06 21.18 -0.31
C ASP A 719 -5.50 20.76 1.06
N ASP A 720 -4.54 19.83 1.09
CA ASP A 720 -3.87 19.37 2.30
C ASP A 720 -2.63 20.20 2.61
N LYS A 721 -2.45 20.56 3.89
CA LYS A 721 -1.40 21.47 4.32
C LYS A 721 -0.77 21.05 5.64
N GLN A 722 0.56 21.21 5.73
CA GLN A 722 1.29 21.17 6.99
C GLN A 722 2.12 22.44 7.14
N TYR A 723 1.77 23.23 8.12
CA TYR A 723 2.54 24.41 8.56
C TYR A 723 3.29 24.06 9.83
N ARG A 724 4.62 24.25 9.83
CA ARG A 724 5.44 24.12 11.03
C ARG A 724 6.04 25.47 11.36
N VAL A 725 5.94 25.89 12.62
CA VAL A 725 6.48 27.15 13.13
C VAL A 725 7.31 26.85 14.39
N ASN A 726 8.63 27.15 14.38
CA ASN A 726 9.46 26.99 15.56
C ASN A 726 9.35 28.21 16.51
N PHE A 727 9.91 28.12 17.70
CA PHE A 727 9.81 29.16 18.70
C PHE A 727 10.47 30.51 18.30
N ASP A 728 11.32 30.54 17.26
CA ASP A 728 11.89 31.76 16.65
C ASP A 728 11.13 32.25 15.42
N ASN A 729 9.94 31.72 15.18
CA ASN A 729 9.08 32.04 14.05
C ASN A 729 9.66 31.67 12.66
N GLU A 730 10.52 30.66 12.59
CA GLU A 730 10.98 30.10 11.34
C GLU A 730 9.93 29.07 10.86
N GLN A 731 9.54 29.18 9.61
CA GLN A 731 8.42 28.40 9.03
C GLN A 731 8.94 27.36 8.05
N THR A 732 8.31 26.16 8.04
CA THR A 732 8.46 25.16 6.98
C THR A 732 7.11 24.61 6.56
N PHE A 733 7.02 24.07 5.35
CA PHE A 733 5.79 23.78 4.66
C PHE A 733 5.81 22.41 4.00
N ASN A 734 4.64 21.75 3.95
CA ASN A 734 4.38 20.58 3.15
C ASN A 734 2.95 20.64 2.61
N GLY A 735 2.75 20.25 1.34
CA GLY A 735 1.50 20.38 0.60
C GLY A 735 1.60 21.34 -0.57
N THR A 736 0.72 21.21 -1.58
CA THR A 736 0.83 21.91 -2.87
C THR A 736 0.69 23.42 -2.72
N ASP A 737 -0.32 23.90 -2.01
CA ASP A 737 -0.58 25.33 -1.77
C ASP A 737 -0.18 25.77 -0.34
N CYS A 738 0.71 25.00 0.30
CA CYS A 738 1.25 25.30 1.61
C CYS A 738 2.52 26.15 1.47
N THR A 739 2.40 27.48 1.60
CA THR A 739 3.48 28.43 1.37
C THR A 739 3.48 29.56 2.40
N ALA A 740 4.57 30.32 2.46
CA ALA A 740 4.68 31.50 3.34
C ALA A 740 3.63 32.59 3.03
N ASP A 741 3.04 32.60 1.84
CA ASP A 741 1.98 33.58 1.49
C ASP A 741 0.61 33.17 2.05
N ASN A 742 0.47 31.93 2.51
CA ASN A 742 -0.76 31.35 3.04
C ASN A 742 -0.78 31.20 4.57
N ILE A 743 0.25 31.65 5.25
CA ILE A 743 0.30 31.72 6.72
C ILE A 743 0.84 33.07 7.19
N SER A 744 0.22 33.62 8.21
CA SER A 744 0.82 34.66 9.04
C SER A 744 1.07 34.06 10.42
N SER A 745 2.29 34.11 10.93
CA SER A 745 2.59 33.63 12.28
C SER A 745 3.43 34.62 13.07
N ALA A 746 3.31 34.54 14.36
CA ALA A 746 4.15 35.24 15.31
C ALA A 746 4.42 34.35 16.52
N THR A 747 5.63 34.44 17.06
CA THR A 747 6.05 33.69 18.25
C THR A 747 6.56 34.59 19.32
N LYS A 748 6.47 34.11 20.55
CA LYS A 748 7.01 34.82 21.73
C LYS A 748 7.52 33.83 22.76
N ILE A 749 8.81 33.91 23.04
CA ILE A 749 9.40 33.10 24.10
C ILE A 749 8.89 33.65 25.46
N THR A 750 8.49 32.75 26.33
CA THR A 750 8.00 33.01 27.71
C THR A 750 9.02 32.54 28.74
N GLU A 751 8.69 32.65 30.02
CA GLU A 751 9.57 32.16 31.10
C GLU A 751 9.66 30.61 31.09
N ASP A 752 8.57 29.93 30.69
CA ASP A 752 8.41 28.47 30.77
C ASP A 752 8.29 27.77 29.39
N GLY A 753 8.53 28.49 28.28
CA GLY A 753 8.37 27.92 26.93
C GLY A 753 8.13 29.00 25.86
N TYR A 754 7.09 28.81 25.02
CA TYR A 754 6.82 29.79 23.96
C TYR A 754 5.34 29.81 23.56
N ILE A 755 4.93 30.89 22.91
CA ILE A 755 3.60 31.07 22.30
C ILE A 755 3.78 31.05 20.80
N VAL A 756 2.89 30.40 20.08
CA VAL A 756 2.71 30.49 18.63
C VAL A 756 1.30 31.01 18.35
N GLU A 757 1.19 32.11 17.63
CA GLU A 757 -0.04 32.53 16.97
C GLU A 757 0.09 32.36 15.47
N ALA A 758 -0.92 31.80 14.83
CA ALA A 758 -0.92 31.59 13.40
C ALA A 758 -2.30 31.86 12.81
N ALA A 759 -2.34 32.42 11.59
CA ALA A 759 -3.51 32.52 10.75
C ALA A 759 -3.21 31.79 9.42
N CYS A 760 -3.78 30.62 9.23
CA CYS A 760 -3.63 29.78 8.06
C CYS A 760 -4.77 30.11 7.09
N ARG A 761 -4.43 30.53 5.89
CA ARG A 761 -5.40 30.94 4.88
C ARG A 761 -6.03 29.75 4.21
N TRP A 762 -7.37 29.79 4.03
CA TRP A 762 -8.08 28.84 3.19
C TRP A 762 -7.67 29.02 1.71
N THR A 763 -7.41 27.93 0.99
CA THR A 763 -6.92 27.98 -0.40
C THR A 763 -7.83 27.31 -1.41
N GLY A 764 -8.34 26.14 -1.14
CA GLY A 764 -9.25 25.39 -2.01
C GLY A 764 -10.69 25.30 -1.52
N PHE A 765 -11.00 26.01 -0.44
CA PHE A 765 -12.18 25.80 0.36
C PHE A 765 -12.84 27.14 0.72
N LEU A 766 -14.15 27.19 0.70
CA LEU A 766 -14.94 28.32 1.21
C LEU A 766 -15.65 27.83 2.47
N PRO A 767 -15.17 28.19 3.66
CA PRO A 767 -15.69 27.65 4.91
C PRO A 767 -17.08 28.22 5.20
N GLU A 768 -17.98 27.36 5.63
CA GLU A 768 -19.32 27.72 6.12
C GLU A 768 -19.54 27.04 7.47
N GLU A 769 -20.40 27.66 8.34
CA GLU A 769 -20.79 27.04 9.60
C GLU A 769 -21.44 25.66 9.38
N GLY A 770 -21.01 24.67 10.14
CA GLY A 770 -21.46 23.29 10.03
C GLY A 770 -20.63 22.41 9.09
N MET A 771 -19.61 22.98 8.42
CA MET A 771 -18.65 22.17 7.67
C MET A 771 -17.61 21.50 8.58
N GLU A 772 -17.13 20.35 8.17
CA GLU A 772 -16.05 19.63 8.83
C GLU A 772 -14.77 19.74 8.03
N ILE A 773 -13.64 19.84 8.75
CA ILE A 773 -12.28 19.80 8.21
C ILE A 773 -11.48 18.71 8.87
N GLY A 774 -10.50 18.14 8.18
CA GLY A 774 -9.45 17.38 8.79
C GLY A 774 -8.47 18.31 9.51
N LEU A 775 -8.15 18.01 10.76
CA LEU A 775 -7.24 18.82 11.56
C LEU A 775 -6.30 17.92 12.36
N GLU A 776 -5.02 18.26 12.42
CA GLU A 776 -4.11 17.75 13.43
C GLU A 776 -3.23 18.87 13.97
N LEU A 777 -2.96 18.84 15.25
CA LEU A 777 -2.16 19.83 15.98
C LEU A 777 -1.07 19.10 16.77
N GLN A 778 0.19 19.46 16.54
CA GLN A 778 1.32 18.75 17.12
C GLN A 778 2.40 19.70 17.64
N VAL A 779 2.97 19.34 18.78
CA VAL A 779 4.23 19.91 19.29
C VAL A 779 5.34 18.91 19.01
N ASN A 780 6.44 19.35 18.41
CA ASN A 780 7.71 18.63 18.41
C ASN A 780 8.53 19.10 19.60
N ASP A 781 9.00 18.17 20.38
CA ASP A 781 9.84 18.39 21.57
C ASP A 781 11.24 17.80 21.31
N CYS A 782 12.24 18.66 21.38
CA CYS A 782 13.61 18.36 20.95
C CYS A 782 14.63 18.69 22.01
N GLU A 783 15.67 17.87 22.13
CA GLU A 783 16.79 18.11 22.99
C GLU A 783 18.09 17.69 22.31
N GLN A 784 19.15 18.48 22.50
CA GLN A 784 20.50 18.20 22.00
C GLN A 784 20.57 17.97 20.50
N GLY A 785 19.70 18.67 19.73
CA GLY A 785 19.64 18.59 18.27
C GLY A 785 18.91 17.38 17.74
N SER A 786 18.04 16.74 18.51
CA SER A 786 17.21 15.63 18.08
C SER A 786 15.83 15.67 18.71
N ARG A 787 14.81 15.27 17.98
CA ARG A 787 13.44 15.15 18.50
C ARG A 787 13.35 14.00 19.50
N ILE A 788 12.94 14.31 20.74
CA ILE A 788 12.72 13.33 21.81
C ILE A 788 11.29 12.79 21.82
N GLY A 789 10.36 13.51 21.23
CA GLY A 789 8.97 13.06 21.10
C GLY A 789 8.07 14.11 20.51
N THR A 790 6.78 13.74 20.42
CA THR A 790 5.70 14.64 19.99
C THR A 790 4.55 14.62 20.97
N VAL A 791 3.79 15.71 21.00
CA VAL A 791 2.51 15.80 21.70
C VAL A 791 1.47 16.21 20.68
N SER A 792 0.49 15.34 20.40
CA SER A 792 -0.48 15.45 19.32
C SER A 792 -1.90 15.49 19.83
N TRP A 793 -2.82 16.01 19.02
CA TRP A 793 -4.25 16.03 19.33
C TRP A 793 -4.92 14.68 18.99
N TYR A 794 -4.69 14.17 17.79
CA TYR A 794 -5.44 13.00 17.28
C TYR A 794 -4.52 11.89 16.75
N ASP A 795 -3.44 12.21 16.03
CA ASP A 795 -2.55 11.25 15.37
C ASP A 795 -1.68 10.49 16.37
N GLU A 796 -1.90 9.17 16.50
CA GLU A 796 -1.08 8.25 17.29
C GLU A 796 0.09 7.65 16.50
N SER A 797 0.02 7.73 15.17
CA SER A 797 0.99 7.07 14.27
C SER A 797 2.22 7.93 14.01
N GLY A 798 2.11 9.26 14.17
CA GLY A 798 3.12 10.22 13.75
C GLY A 798 3.28 10.33 12.24
N GLN A 799 2.28 9.90 11.46
CA GLN A 799 2.31 9.90 9.99
C GLN A 799 1.61 11.12 9.38
N GLY A 800 1.16 12.08 10.17
CA GLY A 800 0.49 13.28 9.66
C GLY A 800 1.26 14.03 8.58
N TRP A 801 2.59 13.97 8.58
CA TRP A 801 3.44 14.58 7.56
C TRP A 801 3.31 13.94 6.16
N SER A 802 2.75 12.74 6.04
CA SER A 802 2.63 11.98 4.79
C SER A 802 1.20 11.59 4.44
N SER A 803 0.28 11.55 5.41
CA SER A 803 -1.10 11.06 5.21
C SER A 803 -2.11 11.89 5.99
N PRO A 804 -2.99 12.64 5.32
CA PRO A 804 -4.16 13.27 5.94
C PRO A 804 -5.15 12.29 6.56
N GLY A 805 -5.13 11.03 6.16
CA GLY A 805 -5.96 9.96 6.71
C GLY A 805 -5.86 9.77 8.23
N VAL A 806 -4.77 10.28 8.85
CA VAL A 806 -4.56 10.21 10.30
C VAL A 806 -5.01 11.48 11.05
N PHE A 807 -5.53 12.52 10.36
CA PHE A 807 -6.00 13.73 11.01
C PHE A 807 -7.31 13.50 11.76
N GLY A 808 -7.54 14.25 12.82
CA GLY A 808 -8.83 14.34 13.48
C GLY A 808 -9.87 15.10 12.66
N THR A 809 -11.12 15.10 13.10
CA THR A 809 -12.19 15.89 12.50
C THR A 809 -12.56 17.05 13.42
N ALA A 810 -12.62 18.26 12.84
CA ALA A 810 -13.05 19.47 13.52
C ALA A 810 -14.23 20.10 12.79
N LEU A 811 -15.27 20.45 13.55
CA LEU A 811 -16.44 21.15 13.02
C LEU A 811 -16.24 22.65 13.07
N LEU A 812 -16.51 23.35 11.99
CA LEU A 812 -16.58 24.81 11.97
C LEU A 812 -17.90 25.29 12.59
N GLY A 813 -17.84 25.66 13.85
CA GLY A 813 -19.01 26.08 14.64
C GLY A 813 -19.38 27.55 14.40
N GLY A 814 -20.57 27.93 14.82
CA GLY A 814 -21.06 29.30 14.71
C GLY A 814 -20.28 30.29 15.58
N SER A 815 -20.41 31.57 15.25
CA SER A 815 -19.88 32.66 16.07
C SER A 815 -20.56 32.68 17.46
N ALA A 816 -19.74 32.80 18.52
CA ALA A 816 -20.23 32.97 19.91
C ALA A 816 -21.00 34.27 20.13
N VAL A 817 -21.21 35.10 19.14
CA VAL A 817 -22.01 36.33 19.26
C VAL A 817 -23.47 35.97 19.39
N ALA A 818 -23.96 36.06 20.64
CA ALA A 818 -25.37 36.02 20.96
C ALA A 818 -26.21 36.78 19.92
N ALA A 819 -27.29 36.14 19.47
CA ALA A 819 -28.33 36.81 18.71
C ALA A 819 -28.75 38.08 19.47
N ASP A 820 -28.25 39.22 19.06
CA ASP A 820 -28.73 40.50 19.50
C ASP A 820 -30.16 40.59 18.97
N GLY A 821 -31.09 40.43 19.92
CA GLY A 821 -32.52 40.62 19.72
C GLY A 821 -32.75 42.06 19.27
N GLY A 822 -32.71 42.29 17.97
CA GLY A 822 -33.00 43.53 17.31
C GLY A 822 -34.20 43.36 16.39
N ASN A 823 -35.37 43.54 16.91
CA ASN A 823 -36.49 43.99 16.10
C ASN A 823 -36.08 45.20 15.25
N ASP A 824 -36.58 45.24 14.06
CA ASP A 824 -37.27 46.33 13.37
C ASP A 824 -36.75 46.60 11.91
N PHE A 825 -37.76 46.48 11.09
CA PHE A 825 -38.13 47.03 9.80
C PHE A 825 -37.66 46.29 8.56
#